data_d83e8678a6db8c7a438cb6b2c8e82ff0
#
_entry.id   d83e8678a6db8c7a438cb6b2c8e82ff0
#
_cell.length_a   1.000
_cell.length_b   1.000
_cell.length_c   1.000
_cell.angle_alpha   90.00
_cell.angle_beta   90.00
_cell.angle_gamma   90.00
#
_symmetry.space_group_name_H-M   'P 1'
#
loop_
_entity.id
_entity.type
_entity.pdbx_description
1 polymer ?
#
loop_
_entity_poly.entity_id
_entity_poly.type
_entity_poly.pdbx_seq_one_letter_code
_entity_poly.pdbx_strand_id
1 'polypeptide(L)'
;GRGILASIAVLRLSGVECLLIHPSCAWCAQEEFGRVRTLMSRCDLSQNLQKRGCEAYNIENPRSTTRVVKSEPLSSKGSGPTQYDVIQIMPQKISLSLRPSDQTSFKVQVRQVEDYPVDLYYLMDLSLSMKDDLDSIRNLGTKLADEMRKLTSNFRLGFGSFVDKNMSPFSYTAPKYQDNPCNGYKLFPNCVPSFGFRHLLSLTDKVDRFNEEVQKQMVSRNRDAPEGGFDAILQAAVCKERIGWRKEAFHLLVFATDDVPHLALDGKLGGLVQPHDGKCHMNEKNEYSGSTEMDYPSLALLGEKLAENNIYLIFAVTKRHYVIYKNFTTLIPGTTVEILDADSKNIIQLIVNAYNNIRSKVELTVWDQPEDLSLTFTATCQDGQPLPGLRKCADLKIGDTVSFNVSVEARGCPPPGTRQSFTVKPVGFKDRLEVSVDYRCDCGCTHRARANSSRCSSRGQYVCGTCRCDTGHLGARCECHEGEAGAVYQGACREAEGKQICSGRGECSCNQCLCYESEFGKIYGTFCECDDFSCARHKGVLCSGHGECHCGECKCHAGYIGDNCNCSTETLSCVSDDGQICSGRGNCACGRCQCTEPGAFGDTCEKCPTCPDACGTKRECIECRLFNSGRLADNQTCQRLCKDEIITVETLKTEDPNAVLCLYKTENECVMKFTYSEHASGMSVLTALKEPECGAAPDAMTVLLAVVGSILLVGIVLLAIWKLVITVHDRREFARFQSARSRARYEMACNPLYKQPITSHPVETDFSMYSKSYNGATH
;
A
#
# COMPACT_ATOMS: atom_id res chain seq x y z
N GLY A 1 -13.52 3.99 -21.23
CA GLY A 1 -12.97 5.34 -21.46
C GLY A 1 -13.62 6.17 -22.55
N ARG A 2 -14.63 5.66 -23.31
CA ARG A 2 -15.31 6.42 -24.37
C ARG A 2 -16.59 7.15 -23.92
N GLY A 3 -17.04 6.97 -22.69
CA GLY A 3 -18.34 7.49 -22.21
C GLY A 3 -18.28 8.76 -21.36
N ILE A 4 -17.11 9.26 -20.94
CA ILE A 4 -17.01 10.40 -20.00
C ILE A 4 -16.93 11.76 -20.72
N LEU A 5 -16.53 11.79 -21.98
CA LEU A 5 -16.39 13.04 -22.75
C LEU A 5 -17.71 13.53 -23.39
N ALA A 6 -18.79 12.75 -23.34
CA ALA A 6 -20.06 13.09 -23.99
C ALA A 6 -21.04 13.87 -23.09
N SER A 7 -20.72 14.16 -21.84
CA SER A 7 -21.68 14.78 -20.91
C SER A 7 -21.21 16.06 -20.22
N ILE A 8 -20.06 16.63 -20.61
CA ILE A 8 -19.66 17.95 -20.12
C ILE A 8 -20.10 18.96 -21.16
N ALA A 9 -21.27 19.58 -20.93
CA ALA A 9 -21.66 20.81 -21.61
C ALA A 9 -20.51 21.81 -21.44
N VAL A 10 -19.85 22.11 -22.55
CA VAL A 10 -18.69 22.98 -22.58
C VAL A 10 -19.17 24.41 -22.45
N LEU A 11 -19.28 24.84 -21.19
CA LEU A 11 -19.38 26.22 -20.77
C LEU A 11 -18.25 27.04 -21.44
N ARG A 12 -18.33 28.35 -21.40
CA ARG A 12 -17.26 29.29 -21.82
C ARG A 12 -15.93 28.91 -21.12
N LEU A 13 -15.26 27.90 -21.64
CA LEU A 13 -13.93 27.55 -21.17
C LEU A 13 -12.93 28.49 -21.86
N SER A 14 -12.00 29.02 -21.10
CA SER A 14 -10.77 29.56 -21.66
C SER A 14 -9.94 28.40 -22.26
N GLY A 15 -9.01 28.71 -23.16
CA GLY A 15 -8.11 27.68 -23.67
C GLY A 15 -7.36 26.92 -22.57
N VAL A 16 -7.00 27.59 -21.46
CA VAL A 16 -6.37 27.00 -20.29
C VAL A 16 -7.30 26.00 -19.61
N GLU A 17 -8.52 26.38 -19.31
CA GLU A 17 -9.50 25.48 -18.67
C GLU A 17 -9.81 24.26 -19.53
N CYS A 18 -9.90 24.41 -20.85
CA CYS A 18 -10.04 23.31 -21.79
C CYS A 18 -8.88 22.31 -21.67
N LEU A 19 -7.65 22.81 -21.65
CA LEU A 19 -6.46 21.94 -21.58
C LEU A 19 -6.32 21.23 -20.23
N LEU A 20 -6.96 21.74 -19.18
CA LEU A 20 -6.95 21.13 -17.84
C LEU A 20 -8.01 20.02 -17.66
N ILE A 21 -9.03 19.93 -18.53
CA ILE A 21 -10.08 18.92 -18.40
C ILE A 21 -9.50 17.52 -18.59
N HIS A 22 -8.77 17.30 -19.68
CA HIS A 22 -8.21 16.00 -20.02
C HIS A 22 -7.07 16.14 -21.04
N PRO A 23 -6.04 15.30 -21.02
CA PRO A 23 -4.92 15.35 -21.97
C PRO A 23 -5.30 15.24 -23.45
N SER A 24 -6.45 14.59 -23.75
CA SER A 24 -6.95 14.48 -25.11
C SER A 24 -7.63 15.76 -25.61
N CYS A 25 -8.01 16.67 -24.71
CA CYS A 25 -8.66 17.93 -25.09
C CYS A 25 -7.67 18.87 -25.76
N ALA A 26 -8.10 19.50 -26.80
CA ALA A 26 -7.38 20.49 -27.55
C ALA A 26 -8.22 21.76 -27.70
N TRP A 27 -7.56 22.88 -27.92
CA TRP A 27 -8.20 24.16 -28.07
C TRP A 27 -7.99 24.71 -29.51
N CYS A 28 -9.08 25.15 -30.17
CA CYS A 28 -8.96 25.86 -31.45
C CYS A 28 -8.78 27.35 -31.24
N ALA A 29 -7.59 27.86 -31.54
CA ALA A 29 -7.25 29.28 -31.44
C ALA A 29 -7.54 30.08 -32.72
N GLN A 30 -8.12 29.43 -33.77
CA GLN A 30 -8.40 30.05 -35.06
C GLN A 30 -9.36 31.25 -34.91
N GLU A 31 -9.04 32.36 -35.58
CA GLU A 31 -9.74 33.62 -35.40
C GLU A 31 -11.22 33.56 -35.83
N GLU A 32 -11.54 32.85 -36.88
CA GLU A 32 -12.92 32.75 -37.41
C GLU A 32 -13.44 31.30 -37.35
N PHE A 33 -13.25 30.66 -36.21
CA PHE A 33 -13.78 29.32 -36.01
C PHE A 33 -15.26 29.37 -35.59
N GLY A 34 -16.12 28.84 -36.43
CA GLY A 34 -17.59 28.90 -36.30
C GLY A 34 -18.23 30.10 -37.01
N ARG A 35 -19.23 29.88 -37.82
CA ARG A 35 -20.01 30.93 -38.53
C ARG A 35 -20.89 31.71 -37.55
N VAL A 36 -21.14 32.96 -37.87
CA VAL A 36 -21.65 34.10 -37.06
C VAL A 36 -22.93 33.85 -36.21
N ARG A 37 -23.55 32.68 -36.23
CA ARG A 37 -24.78 32.38 -35.47
C ARG A 37 -24.78 31.12 -34.61
N THR A 38 -23.68 30.38 -34.58
CA THR A 38 -23.58 29.18 -33.78
C THR A 38 -22.33 29.22 -32.93
N LEU A 39 -22.50 29.13 -31.59
CA LEU A 39 -21.42 29.04 -30.65
C LEU A 39 -20.81 27.63 -30.70
N MET A 40 -19.91 27.39 -31.64
CA MET A 40 -19.17 26.15 -31.69
C MET A 40 -18.17 26.08 -30.56
N SER A 41 -18.16 24.98 -29.82
CA SER A 41 -17.13 24.71 -28.81
C SER A 41 -15.75 24.68 -29.42
N ARG A 42 -14.82 25.52 -28.88
CA ARG A 42 -13.41 25.54 -29.25
C ARG A 42 -12.59 24.47 -28.52
N CYS A 43 -13.22 23.78 -27.57
CA CYS A 43 -12.61 22.72 -26.78
C CYS A 43 -13.15 21.36 -27.18
N ASP A 44 -12.32 20.51 -27.77
CA ASP A 44 -12.68 19.15 -28.17
C ASP A 44 -11.41 18.33 -28.48
N LEU A 45 -11.59 17.10 -28.92
CA LEU A 45 -10.50 16.29 -29.48
C LEU A 45 -9.93 16.97 -30.74
N SER A 46 -8.62 16.93 -30.92
CA SER A 46 -7.96 17.56 -32.10
C SER A 46 -8.58 17.13 -33.42
N GLN A 47 -8.96 15.86 -33.57
CA GLN A 47 -9.60 15.32 -34.77
C GLN A 47 -11.01 15.93 -35.02
N ASN A 48 -11.78 16.17 -33.97
CA ASN A 48 -13.09 16.77 -34.08
C ASN A 48 -13.01 18.25 -34.46
N LEU A 49 -12.02 18.96 -33.86
CA LEU A 49 -11.76 20.35 -34.21
C LEU A 49 -11.36 20.51 -35.69
N GLN A 50 -10.51 19.59 -36.20
CA GLN A 50 -10.14 19.57 -37.62
C GLN A 50 -11.34 19.31 -38.55
N LYS A 51 -12.18 18.33 -38.20
CA LYS A 51 -13.42 18.05 -38.95
C LYS A 51 -14.40 19.26 -39.01
N ARG A 52 -14.37 20.08 -37.95
CA ARG A 52 -15.17 21.32 -37.87
C ARG A 52 -14.52 22.54 -38.55
N GLY A 53 -13.37 22.34 -39.20
CA GLY A 53 -12.68 23.35 -39.97
C GLY A 53 -11.63 24.14 -39.21
N CYS A 54 -11.17 23.68 -38.04
CA CYS A 54 -10.02 24.26 -37.39
C CYS A 54 -8.73 23.75 -38.07
N GLU A 55 -7.92 24.66 -38.57
CA GLU A 55 -6.64 24.35 -39.19
C GLU A 55 -5.64 23.82 -38.16
N ALA A 56 -4.85 22.81 -38.54
CA ALA A 56 -3.99 22.07 -37.61
C ALA A 56 -3.00 22.95 -36.84
N TYR A 57 -2.50 24.03 -37.46
CA TYR A 57 -1.57 24.97 -36.80
C TYR A 57 -2.24 25.92 -35.80
N ASN A 58 -3.56 25.98 -35.79
CA ASN A 58 -4.37 26.73 -34.83
C ASN A 58 -4.88 25.86 -33.68
N ILE A 59 -4.56 24.56 -33.68
CA ILE A 59 -4.96 23.63 -32.62
C ILE A 59 -3.87 23.59 -31.55
N GLU A 60 -4.17 24.12 -30.39
CA GLU A 60 -3.33 24.05 -29.19
C GLU A 60 -3.60 22.73 -28.46
N ASN A 61 -2.60 21.84 -28.47
CA ASN A 61 -2.64 20.56 -27.74
C ASN A 61 -1.23 20.22 -27.22
N PRO A 62 -0.75 20.96 -26.22
CA PRO A 62 0.57 20.68 -25.64
C PRO A 62 0.58 19.26 -25.04
N ARG A 63 1.69 18.55 -25.24
CA ARG A 63 1.91 17.22 -24.69
C ARG A 63 3.04 17.24 -23.69
N SER A 64 2.99 16.32 -22.73
CA SER A 64 4.11 16.09 -21.85
C SER A 64 5.31 15.55 -22.62
N THR A 65 6.47 16.09 -22.35
CA THR A 65 7.72 15.72 -23.04
C THR A 65 8.86 15.55 -22.07
N THR A 66 9.77 14.65 -22.42
CA THR A 66 11.00 14.40 -21.68
C THR A 66 12.19 14.78 -22.57
N ARG A 67 13.10 15.59 -22.02
CA ARG A 67 14.36 15.96 -22.69
C ARG A 67 15.53 15.56 -21.82
N VAL A 68 16.43 14.75 -22.36
CA VAL A 68 17.70 14.43 -21.72
C VAL A 68 18.63 15.63 -21.84
N VAL A 69 19.12 16.13 -20.70
CA VAL A 69 20.02 17.29 -20.61
C VAL A 69 21.48 16.85 -20.49
N LYS A 70 21.72 15.80 -19.67
CA LYS A 70 23.06 15.21 -19.50
C LYS A 70 22.93 13.69 -19.46
N SER A 71 23.73 12.99 -20.31
CA SER A 71 23.76 11.53 -20.37
C SER A 71 25.16 11.07 -20.73
N GLU A 72 25.99 10.84 -19.73
CA GLU A 72 27.31 10.25 -19.86
C GLU A 72 27.20 8.72 -19.71
N PRO A 73 27.99 7.94 -20.42
CA PRO A 73 27.91 6.48 -20.43
C PRO A 73 28.33 5.88 -19.08
N LEU A 74 27.70 4.73 -18.72
CA LEU A 74 28.02 3.99 -17.51
C LEU A 74 29.46 3.45 -17.56
N SER A 75 30.19 3.60 -16.44
CA SER A 75 31.54 3.07 -16.28
C SER A 75 31.51 1.54 -16.17
N SER A 76 32.57 0.87 -16.64
CA SER A 76 32.72 -0.58 -16.48
C SER A 76 33.46 -0.95 -15.20
N LYS A 77 34.50 -0.18 -14.82
CA LYS A 77 35.34 -0.40 -13.63
C LYS A 77 35.44 0.84 -12.76
N GLY A 78 35.57 0.63 -11.46
CA GLY A 78 35.65 1.69 -10.42
C GLY A 78 37.07 2.15 -10.10
N SER A 79 38.09 1.41 -10.51
CA SER A 79 39.50 1.76 -10.34
C SER A 79 40.22 1.72 -11.70
N GLY A 80 40.98 2.75 -11.98
CA GLY A 80 41.79 2.88 -13.20
C GLY A 80 42.90 3.92 -13.00
N PRO A 81 43.93 3.92 -13.84
CA PRO A 81 45.08 4.84 -13.74
C PRO A 81 44.70 6.30 -13.97
N THR A 82 43.56 6.58 -14.54
CA THR A 82 43.00 7.91 -14.72
C THR A 82 41.78 8.05 -13.84
N GLN A 83 41.86 8.94 -12.88
CA GLN A 83 40.88 9.25 -11.86
C GLN A 83 39.70 10.06 -12.46
N TYR A 84 38.97 9.47 -13.43
CA TYR A 84 37.70 10.03 -13.89
C TYR A 84 36.58 9.64 -12.95
N ASP A 85 35.62 10.52 -12.76
CA ASP A 85 34.42 10.24 -12.00
C ASP A 85 33.74 8.96 -12.54
N VAL A 86 33.57 7.99 -11.67
CA VAL A 86 32.88 6.74 -12.01
C VAL A 86 31.40 7.03 -12.11
N ILE A 87 30.80 6.67 -13.25
CA ILE A 87 29.39 6.90 -13.54
C ILE A 87 28.62 5.59 -13.41
N GLN A 88 27.69 5.55 -12.46
CA GLN A 88 26.89 4.36 -12.13
C GLN A 88 25.41 4.50 -12.48
N ILE A 89 24.92 5.70 -12.81
CA ILE A 89 23.56 5.98 -13.23
C ILE A 89 23.51 6.76 -14.55
N MET A 90 22.56 6.43 -15.41
CA MET A 90 22.35 7.12 -16.68
C MET A 90 20.86 7.24 -16.99
N PRO A 91 20.36 8.41 -17.43
CA PRO A 91 21.04 9.70 -17.56
C PRO A 91 21.28 10.37 -16.20
N GLN A 92 22.07 11.47 -16.16
CA GLN A 92 22.36 12.22 -14.93
C GLN A 92 21.46 13.43 -14.76
N LYS A 93 20.93 13.98 -15.87
CA LYS A 93 20.02 15.13 -15.80
C LYS A 93 18.99 15.09 -16.93
N ILE A 94 17.73 15.28 -16.56
CA ILE A 94 16.61 15.39 -17.50
C ILE A 94 15.76 16.62 -17.17
N SER A 95 15.04 17.10 -18.18
CA SER A 95 14.03 18.13 -18.04
C SER A 95 12.71 17.58 -18.54
N LEU A 96 11.70 17.63 -17.68
CA LEU A 96 10.32 17.28 -17.98
C LEU A 96 9.52 18.55 -18.25
N SER A 97 8.66 18.47 -19.25
CA SER A 97 7.66 19.51 -19.51
C SER A 97 6.31 18.81 -19.44
N LEU A 98 5.55 19.03 -18.36
CA LEU A 98 4.37 18.25 -18.01
C LEU A 98 3.08 19.02 -18.23
N ARG A 99 2.12 18.38 -18.87
CA ARG A 99 0.73 18.80 -18.87
C ARG A 99 -0.02 18.01 -17.79
N PRO A 100 -0.90 18.62 -16.99
CA PRO A 100 -1.70 17.91 -16.00
C PRO A 100 -2.44 16.70 -16.58
N SER A 101 -2.40 15.59 -15.86
CA SER A 101 -2.99 14.29 -16.25
C SER A 101 -2.44 13.67 -17.54
N ASP A 102 -1.39 14.23 -18.14
CA ASP A 102 -0.68 13.66 -19.31
C ASP A 102 0.62 13.01 -18.85
N GLN A 103 0.69 11.68 -18.97
CA GLN A 103 1.80 10.89 -18.51
C GLN A 103 2.96 10.92 -19.53
N THR A 104 4.17 11.12 -19.02
CA THR A 104 5.41 10.90 -19.79
C THR A 104 6.31 9.93 -19.05
N SER A 105 7.30 9.37 -19.73
CA SER A 105 8.23 8.42 -19.11
C SER A 105 9.67 8.64 -19.58
N PHE A 106 10.60 8.18 -18.74
CA PHE A 106 12.02 8.14 -19.05
C PHE A 106 12.65 6.88 -18.46
N LYS A 107 13.72 6.42 -19.11
CA LYS A 107 14.47 5.24 -18.69
C LYS A 107 15.67 5.66 -17.87
N VAL A 108 15.86 5.00 -16.72
CA VAL A 108 17.03 5.11 -15.86
C VAL A 108 17.79 3.79 -15.90
N GLN A 109 19.07 3.82 -16.13
CA GLN A 109 19.94 2.64 -16.09
C GLN A 109 20.92 2.79 -14.93
N VAL A 110 21.13 1.71 -14.20
CA VAL A 110 22.06 1.64 -13.08
C VAL A 110 22.96 0.44 -13.26
N ARG A 111 24.25 0.63 -13.05
CA ARG A 111 25.27 -0.42 -13.14
C ARG A 111 26.00 -0.61 -11.82
N GLN A 112 26.14 -1.86 -11.43
CA GLN A 112 27.02 -2.30 -10.34
C GLN A 112 28.46 -2.39 -10.89
N VAL A 113 29.22 -1.30 -10.78
CA VAL A 113 30.56 -1.21 -11.35
C VAL A 113 31.52 -2.17 -10.64
N GLU A 114 32.37 -2.89 -11.42
CA GLU A 114 33.41 -3.77 -10.93
C GLU A 114 34.54 -2.99 -10.25
N ASP A 115 35.23 -3.63 -9.27
CA ASP A 115 36.40 -3.07 -8.58
C ASP A 115 36.18 -1.63 -8.05
N TYR A 116 34.99 -1.39 -7.50
CA TYR A 116 34.65 -0.08 -6.92
C TYR A 116 35.32 0.07 -5.54
N PRO A 117 35.94 1.24 -5.23
CA PRO A 117 36.57 1.48 -3.93
C PRO A 117 35.60 1.26 -2.78
N VAL A 118 36.08 0.65 -1.69
CA VAL A 118 35.26 0.37 -0.49
C VAL A 118 35.90 0.98 0.74
N ASP A 119 35.11 1.77 1.45
CA ASP A 119 35.40 2.27 2.79
C ASP A 119 34.55 1.50 3.79
N LEU A 120 35.18 0.78 4.70
CA LEU A 120 34.52 0.05 5.77
C LEU A 120 34.87 0.68 7.12
N TYR A 121 33.88 1.20 7.82
CA TYR A 121 34.04 1.66 9.17
C TYR A 121 33.43 0.65 10.16
N TYR A 122 34.28 0.07 11.02
CA TYR A 122 33.87 -0.89 12.02
C TYR A 122 33.53 -0.17 13.31
N LEU A 123 32.28 -0.21 13.72
CA LEU A 123 31.76 0.41 14.93
C LEU A 123 31.37 -0.66 15.92
N MET A 124 32.07 -0.75 17.03
CA MET A 124 31.94 -1.82 17.99
C MET A 124 31.42 -1.33 19.33
N ASP A 125 30.46 -2.07 19.84
CA ASP A 125 30.07 -2.01 21.24
C ASP A 125 31.21 -2.51 22.14
N LEU A 126 31.56 -1.70 23.13
CA LEU A 126 32.54 -2.06 24.17
C LEU A 126 31.91 -2.15 25.56
N SER A 127 30.61 -2.48 25.64
CA SER A 127 29.99 -2.91 26.88
C SER A 127 30.66 -4.18 27.42
N LEU A 128 30.48 -4.49 28.70
CA LEU A 128 31.21 -5.58 29.37
C LEU A 128 30.88 -6.96 28.78
N SER A 129 29.69 -7.14 28.24
CA SER A 129 29.22 -8.36 27.56
C SER A 129 30.02 -8.67 26.30
N MET A 130 30.57 -7.65 25.62
CA MET A 130 31.37 -7.77 24.39
C MET A 130 32.88 -8.06 24.64
N LYS A 131 33.25 -8.53 25.83
CA LYS A 131 34.67 -8.74 26.17
C LYS A 131 35.35 -9.83 25.36
N ASP A 132 34.73 -10.96 25.20
CA ASP A 132 35.20 -12.10 24.38
C ASP A 132 35.12 -11.80 22.88
N ASP A 133 34.13 -11.01 22.46
CA ASP A 133 34.04 -10.45 21.11
C ASP A 133 35.25 -9.57 20.78
N LEU A 134 35.63 -8.65 21.70
CA LEU A 134 36.79 -7.79 21.53
C LEU A 134 38.08 -8.63 21.42
N ASP A 135 38.24 -9.66 22.24
CA ASP A 135 39.39 -10.54 22.17
C ASP A 135 39.48 -11.31 20.85
N SER A 136 38.32 -11.70 20.29
CA SER A 136 38.24 -12.41 19.00
C SER A 136 38.62 -11.54 17.81
N ILE A 137 38.34 -10.23 17.87
CA ILE A 137 38.60 -9.32 16.75
C ILE A 137 39.96 -8.63 16.76
N ARG A 138 40.84 -8.89 17.75
CA ARG A 138 42.18 -8.24 17.90
C ARG A 138 43.07 -8.35 16.66
N ASN A 139 42.86 -9.38 15.82
CA ASN A 139 43.56 -9.57 14.55
C ASN A 139 42.60 -9.56 13.34
N LEU A 140 41.41 -8.97 13.51
CA LEU A 140 40.38 -8.92 12.49
C LEU A 140 40.85 -8.19 11.24
N GLY A 141 41.55 -7.07 11.40
CA GLY A 141 41.88 -6.16 10.29
C GLY A 141 42.62 -6.85 9.15
N THR A 142 43.67 -7.64 9.47
CA THR A 142 44.44 -8.35 8.43
C THR A 142 43.56 -9.36 7.66
N LYS A 143 42.85 -10.22 8.40
CA LYS A 143 42.00 -11.24 7.76
C LYS A 143 40.85 -10.63 6.94
N LEU A 144 40.23 -9.57 7.46
CA LEU A 144 39.16 -8.86 6.77
C LEU A 144 39.68 -8.18 5.50
N ALA A 145 40.84 -7.53 5.57
CA ALA A 145 41.45 -6.91 4.39
C ALA A 145 41.79 -7.93 3.30
N ASP A 146 42.28 -9.12 3.69
CA ASP A 146 42.60 -10.18 2.72
C ASP A 146 41.34 -10.69 2.01
N GLU A 147 40.22 -10.83 2.71
CA GLU A 147 38.94 -11.18 2.09
C GLU A 147 38.38 -10.04 1.22
N MET A 148 38.45 -8.79 1.71
CA MET A 148 37.98 -7.63 0.92
C MET A 148 38.83 -7.34 -0.30
N ARG A 149 40.14 -7.62 -0.31
CA ARG A 149 41.04 -7.50 -1.47
C ARG A 149 40.66 -8.45 -2.63
N LYS A 150 39.91 -9.52 -2.34
CA LYS A 150 39.32 -10.38 -3.38
C LYS A 150 38.19 -9.69 -4.15
N LEU A 151 37.56 -8.68 -3.54
CA LEU A 151 36.39 -7.98 -4.05
C LEU A 151 36.72 -6.59 -4.63
N THR A 152 37.74 -5.94 -4.09
CA THR A 152 38.20 -4.60 -4.52
C THR A 152 39.70 -4.42 -4.31
N SER A 153 40.36 -3.78 -5.27
CA SER A 153 41.78 -3.41 -5.16
C SER A 153 42.01 -2.18 -4.28
N ASN A 154 40.95 -1.44 -3.91
CA ASN A 154 41.03 -0.15 -3.21
C ASN A 154 40.16 -0.14 -1.96
N PHE A 155 40.65 -0.80 -0.90
CA PHE A 155 39.96 -0.98 0.37
C PHE A 155 40.56 -0.09 1.46
N ARG A 156 39.73 0.57 2.29
CA ARG A 156 40.10 1.27 3.51
C ARG A 156 39.28 0.79 4.69
N LEU A 157 39.91 0.75 5.85
CA LEU A 157 39.33 0.28 7.10
C LEU A 157 39.49 1.36 8.18
N GLY A 158 38.40 1.65 8.91
CA GLY A 158 38.41 2.55 10.08
C GLY A 158 37.75 1.89 11.27
N PHE A 159 37.94 2.49 12.44
CA PHE A 159 37.47 1.92 13.71
C PHE A 159 36.92 2.98 14.66
N GLY A 160 35.82 2.66 15.29
CA GLY A 160 35.20 3.40 16.38
C GLY A 160 34.52 2.48 17.38
N SER A 161 34.30 2.99 18.57
CA SER A 161 33.64 2.24 19.64
C SER A 161 32.61 3.09 20.37
N PHE A 162 31.67 2.42 21.00
CA PHE A 162 30.65 3.04 21.84
C PHE A 162 30.33 2.18 23.05
N VAL A 163 29.67 2.78 24.01
CA VAL A 163 28.99 2.12 25.12
C VAL A 163 27.66 2.80 25.29
N ASP A 164 27.54 3.78 26.20
CA ASP A 164 26.31 4.50 26.41
C ASP A 164 26.56 5.87 27.05
N LYS A 165 25.55 6.72 27.14
CA LYS A 165 25.61 8.04 27.75
C LYS A 165 26.14 7.97 29.18
N ASN A 166 27.25 8.68 29.45
CA ASN A 166 27.90 8.67 30.76
C ASN A 166 27.16 9.55 31.79
N MET A 167 25.89 9.18 32.03
CA MET A 167 25.01 9.84 33.00
C MET A 167 24.00 8.86 33.58
N SER A 168 23.40 9.21 34.73
CA SER A 168 22.34 8.41 35.32
C SER A 168 21.04 8.62 34.54
N PRO A 169 20.22 7.57 34.27
CA PRO A 169 20.30 6.21 34.81
C PRO A 169 21.16 5.24 33.98
N PHE A 170 21.68 5.62 32.82
CA PHE A 170 22.37 4.77 31.84
C PHE A 170 23.72 4.25 32.31
N SER A 171 24.48 5.08 33.05
CA SER A 171 25.81 4.74 33.55
C SER A 171 25.95 4.91 35.04
N TYR A 172 26.98 4.31 35.62
CA TYR A 172 27.32 4.44 37.05
C TYR A 172 28.01 5.77 37.32
N THR A 173 27.33 6.68 38.04
CA THR A 173 27.80 8.05 38.31
C THR A 173 28.38 8.25 39.71
N ALA A 174 28.31 7.23 40.59
CA ALA A 174 28.90 7.34 41.92
C ALA A 174 30.43 7.44 41.83
N PRO A 175 31.12 8.31 42.67
CA PRO A 175 32.55 8.57 42.53
C PRO A 175 33.45 7.32 42.49
N LYS A 176 33.10 6.30 43.22
CA LYS A 176 33.85 5.02 43.25
C LYS A 176 33.81 4.24 41.93
N TYR A 177 32.91 4.59 41.00
CA TYR A 177 32.75 3.92 39.71
C TYR A 177 33.10 4.84 38.52
N GLN A 178 33.39 6.12 38.76
CA GLN A 178 33.67 7.08 37.67
C GLN A 178 34.89 6.66 36.83
N ASP A 179 36.00 6.26 37.52
CA ASP A 179 37.23 5.84 36.83
C ASP A 179 37.21 4.35 36.44
N ASN A 180 36.46 3.54 37.17
CA ASN A 180 36.38 2.11 36.95
C ASN A 180 34.95 1.61 37.30
N PRO A 181 34.01 1.58 36.33
CA PRO A 181 32.66 1.09 36.57
C PRO A 181 32.58 -0.41 36.92
N CYS A 182 33.68 -1.16 36.73
CA CYS A 182 33.80 -2.56 37.14
C CYS A 182 34.31 -2.75 38.58
N ASN A 183 34.51 -1.68 39.33
CA ASN A 183 35.01 -1.75 40.69
C ASN A 183 34.12 -2.66 41.55
N GLY A 184 34.77 -3.68 42.17
CA GLY A 184 34.07 -4.72 42.95
C GLY A 184 33.48 -5.87 42.14
N TYR A 185 33.60 -5.86 40.83
CA TYR A 185 33.19 -6.97 39.98
C TYR A 185 34.31 -8.01 39.91
N LYS A 186 34.06 -9.21 40.47
CA LYS A 186 35.11 -10.22 40.66
C LYS A 186 35.69 -10.80 39.38
N LEU A 187 34.88 -10.94 38.34
CA LEU A 187 35.28 -11.53 37.03
C LEU A 187 36.15 -10.58 36.20
N PHE A 188 35.82 -9.29 36.23
CA PHE A 188 36.53 -8.24 35.48
C PHE A 188 36.69 -7.02 36.38
N PRO A 189 37.74 -6.96 37.19
CA PRO A 189 37.91 -5.92 38.22
C PRO A 189 38.23 -4.54 37.65
N ASN A 190 38.69 -4.48 36.39
CA ASN A 190 39.17 -3.25 35.76
C ASN A 190 38.50 -3.08 34.40
N CYS A 191 37.88 -1.93 34.20
CA CYS A 191 37.35 -1.48 32.90
C CYS A 191 37.49 0.05 32.79
N VAL A 192 37.35 0.57 31.57
CA VAL A 192 37.42 2.01 31.32
C VAL A 192 36.08 2.70 31.67
N PRO A 193 36.08 4.01 32.00
CA PRO A 193 34.86 4.78 32.20
C PRO A 193 33.90 4.65 31.01
N SER A 194 32.60 4.66 31.30
CA SER A 194 31.57 4.66 30.23
C SER A 194 31.69 5.91 29.34
N PHE A 195 31.41 5.75 28.05
CA PHE A 195 31.49 6.81 27.05
C PHE A 195 30.46 6.60 25.97
N GLY A 196 30.00 7.68 25.35
CA GLY A 196 29.03 7.61 24.26
C GLY A 196 29.64 7.02 23.00
N PHE A 197 30.40 7.81 22.25
CA PHE A 197 31.09 7.35 21.05
C PHE A 197 32.51 7.89 21.00
N ARG A 198 33.44 7.03 20.58
CA ARG A 198 34.85 7.35 20.34
C ARG A 198 35.24 6.95 18.93
N HIS A 199 35.73 7.92 18.16
CA HIS A 199 36.35 7.66 16.88
C HIS A 199 37.85 7.40 17.10
N LEU A 200 38.30 6.17 16.81
CA LEU A 200 39.63 5.68 17.17
C LEU A 200 40.61 5.68 15.99
N LEU A 201 40.11 5.31 14.80
CA LEU A 201 40.91 5.24 13.58
C LEU A 201 40.14 5.74 12.39
N SER A 202 40.63 6.80 11.73
CA SER A 202 40.09 7.25 10.45
C SER A 202 40.42 6.23 9.35
N LEU A 203 39.54 6.19 8.33
CA LEU A 203 39.61 5.26 7.22
C LEU A 203 41.01 5.30 6.55
N THR A 204 41.70 4.18 6.59
CA THR A 204 43.09 4.01 6.10
C THR A 204 43.26 2.68 5.36
N ASP A 205 44.21 2.64 4.43
CA ASP A 205 44.70 1.43 3.76
C ASP A 205 45.72 0.63 4.61
N LYS A 206 46.20 1.26 5.70
CA LYS A 206 47.19 0.66 6.63
C LYS A 206 46.49 -0.21 7.67
N VAL A 207 46.26 -1.46 7.32
CA VAL A 207 45.48 -2.42 8.11
C VAL A 207 46.13 -2.72 9.49
N ASP A 208 47.45 -2.66 9.58
CA ASP A 208 48.15 -2.90 10.84
C ASP A 208 47.76 -1.89 11.94
N ARG A 209 47.49 -0.63 11.54
CA ARG A 209 46.99 0.39 12.47
C ARG A 209 45.62 0.04 13.04
N PHE A 210 44.79 -0.62 12.29
CA PHE A 210 43.48 -1.08 12.80
C PHE A 210 43.70 -2.11 13.91
N ASN A 211 44.56 -3.11 13.68
CA ASN A 211 44.86 -4.12 14.69
C ASN A 211 45.50 -3.49 15.95
N GLU A 212 46.41 -2.53 15.78
CA GLU A 212 47.01 -1.78 16.88
C GLU A 212 45.99 -1.03 17.72
N GLU A 213 45.04 -0.33 17.07
CA GLU A 213 44.00 0.43 17.79
C GLU A 213 43.00 -0.49 18.49
N VAL A 214 42.61 -1.61 17.89
CA VAL A 214 41.74 -2.61 18.54
C VAL A 214 42.45 -3.24 19.75
N GLN A 215 43.74 -3.53 19.64
CA GLN A 215 44.54 -4.13 20.76
C GLN A 215 44.60 -3.22 22.00
N LYS A 216 44.54 -1.89 21.82
CA LYS A 216 44.55 -0.91 22.93
C LYS A 216 43.19 -0.82 23.64
N GLN A 217 42.14 -1.34 23.06
CA GLN A 217 40.79 -1.17 23.60
C GLN A 217 40.54 -2.06 24.81
N MET A 218 39.75 -1.52 25.72
CA MET A 218 39.24 -2.19 26.92
C MET A 218 37.73 -1.98 26.98
N VAL A 219 37.02 -2.96 27.52
CA VAL A 219 35.57 -2.86 27.75
C VAL A 219 35.24 -1.87 28.86
N SER A 220 34.03 -1.35 28.83
CA SER A 220 33.43 -0.55 29.87
C SER A 220 32.21 -1.26 30.46
N ARG A 221 31.56 -0.63 31.42
CA ARG A 221 30.31 -1.14 32.01
C ARG A 221 29.32 -0.01 32.21
N ASN A 222 28.20 -0.04 31.50
CA ASN A 222 27.03 0.78 31.76
C ASN A 222 26.11 0.09 32.77
N ARG A 223 24.94 0.67 33.03
CA ARG A 223 24.04 0.24 34.11
C ARG A 223 22.84 -0.57 33.64
N ASP A 224 22.33 -0.26 32.50
CA ASP A 224 21.17 -0.89 31.89
C ASP A 224 21.57 -1.78 30.69
N ALA A 225 20.60 -2.44 30.08
CA ALA A 225 20.87 -3.37 29.01
C ALA A 225 20.90 -2.69 27.63
N PRO A 226 20.03 -1.70 27.32
CA PRO A 226 20.14 -0.99 26.06
C PRO A 226 21.44 -0.18 26.00
N GLU A 227 22.00 -0.08 24.79
CA GLU A 227 23.27 0.58 24.53
C GLU A 227 23.11 1.84 23.66
N GLY A 228 24.08 2.77 23.76
CA GLY A 228 24.05 4.06 23.06
C GLY A 228 24.52 4.03 21.60
N GLY A 229 24.37 2.88 20.95
CA GLY A 229 24.94 2.65 19.62
C GLY A 229 24.38 3.53 18.52
N PHE A 230 23.15 4.01 18.62
CA PHE A 230 22.54 4.85 17.57
C PHE A 230 23.12 6.28 17.56
N ASP A 231 23.53 6.82 18.70
CA ASP A 231 24.36 8.04 18.75
C ASP A 231 25.64 7.84 17.95
N ALA A 232 26.30 6.70 18.14
CA ALA A 232 27.56 6.37 17.48
C ALA A 232 27.41 6.19 15.96
N ILE A 233 26.38 5.49 15.51
CA ILE A 233 26.06 5.36 14.07
C ILE A 233 25.85 6.74 13.46
N LEU A 234 25.08 7.61 14.11
CA LEU A 234 24.80 8.93 13.60
C LEU A 234 26.06 9.77 13.50
N GLN A 235 26.89 9.82 14.55
CA GLN A 235 28.14 10.56 14.53
C GLN A 235 29.12 10.00 13.48
N ALA A 236 29.23 8.68 13.33
CA ALA A 236 30.01 8.06 12.27
C ALA A 236 29.52 8.44 10.86
N ALA A 237 28.22 8.65 10.70
CA ALA A 237 27.64 9.05 9.42
C ALA A 237 27.85 10.53 9.09
N VAL A 238 27.68 11.45 10.06
CA VAL A 238 27.69 12.90 9.81
C VAL A 238 29.08 13.54 9.96
N CYS A 239 30.00 12.92 10.71
CA CYS A 239 31.36 13.45 10.90
C CYS A 239 32.31 13.00 9.77
N LYS A 240 31.94 13.29 8.53
CA LYS A 240 32.60 12.76 7.31
C LYS A 240 34.10 12.94 7.28
N GLU A 241 34.58 14.16 7.59
CA GLU A 241 36.01 14.52 7.51
C GLU A 241 36.85 13.83 8.61
N ARG A 242 36.26 13.67 9.80
CA ARG A 242 36.92 13.01 10.90
C ARG A 242 37.04 11.50 10.64
N ILE A 243 35.96 10.89 10.20
CA ILE A 243 35.93 9.46 9.83
C ILE A 243 36.80 9.19 8.59
N GLY A 244 36.83 10.15 7.65
CA GLY A 244 37.60 10.07 6.42
C GLY A 244 36.89 9.35 5.28
N TRP A 245 35.54 9.41 5.23
CA TRP A 245 34.74 8.85 4.12
C TRP A 245 35.15 9.46 2.78
N ARG A 246 35.60 8.62 1.84
CA ARG A 246 35.97 9.06 0.49
C ARG A 246 34.75 9.29 -0.35
N LYS A 247 34.70 10.42 -1.03
CA LYS A 247 33.59 10.77 -1.92
C LYS A 247 33.32 9.72 -3.01
N GLU A 248 34.36 9.05 -3.47
CA GLU A 248 34.36 8.10 -4.59
C GLU A 248 34.49 6.65 -4.09
N ALA A 249 33.92 6.29 -2.96
CA ALA A 249 33.93 4.95 -2.41
C ALA A 249 32.53 4.47 -2.02
N PHE A 250 32.38 3.17 -1.95
CA PHE A 250 31.22 2.51 -1.34
C PHE A 250 31.39 2.55 0.19
N HIS A 251 30.48 3.22 0.85
CA HIS A 251 30.55 3.40 2.30
C HIS A 251 29.81 2.28 3.02
N LEU A 252 30.55 1.52 3.81
CA LEU A 252 30.03 0.41 4.58
C LEU A 252 30.28 0.64 6.07
N LEU A 253 29.23 0.80 6.84
CA LEU A 253 29.28 0.90 8.30
C LEU A 253 28.84 -0.42 8.90
N VAL A 254 29.74 -1.09 9.61
CA VAL A 254 29.46 -2.33 10.34
C VAL A 254 29.22 -1.97 11.79
N PHE A 255 28.06 -2.25 12.30
CA PHE A 255 27.67 -2.02 13.70
C PHE A 255 27.55 -3.36 14.42
N ALA A 256 28.43 -3.61 15.36
CA ALA A 256 28.51 -4.86 16.12
C ALA A 256 28.10 -4.65 17.57
N THR A 257 27.07 -5.38 18.02
CA THR A 257 26.57 -5.35 19.40
C THR A 257 25.86 -6.64 19.77
N ASP A 258 25.80 -6.96 21.06
CA ASP A 258 25.07 -8.11 21.59
C ASP A 258 23.79 -7.75 22.34
N ASP A 259 23.41 -6.45 22.38
CA ASP A 259 22.19 -5.98 23.05
C ASP A 259 21.32 -5.04 22.16
N VAL A 260 20.22 -4.56 22.71
CA VAL A 260 19.28 -3.64 22.05
C VAL A 260 19.78 -2.19 22.13
N PRO A 261 19.40 -1.32 21.18
CA PRO A 261 19.80 0.08 21.23
C PRO A 261 18.82 0.93 22.03
N HIS A 262 19.31 2.01 22.62
CA HIS A 262 18.48 3.14 23.01
C HIS A 262 17.94 3.89 21.79
N LEU A 263 16.71 4.39 21.91
CA LEU A 263 15.99 5.13 20.88
C LEU A 263 15.66 6.55 21.35
N ALA A 264 15.24 7.41 20.43
CA ALA A 264 14.71 8.72 20.76
C ALA A 264 13.62 8.63 21.83
N LEU A 265 13.64 9.57 22.77
CA LEU A 265 12.84 9.70 23.99
C LEU A 265 13.36 8.91 25.19
N ASP A 266 14.26 7.96 25.03
CA ASP A 266 14.88 7.25 26.17
C ASP A 266 15.74 8.20 27.00
N GLY A 267 16.39 9.18 26.38
CA GLY A 267 17.18 10.20 27.05
C GLY A 267 16.41 11.01 28.09
N LYS A 268 15.08 11.07 27.99
CA LYS A 268 14.22 11.70 28.99
C LYS A 268 14.34 11.08 30.38
N LEU A 269 14.68 9.80 30.47
CA LEU A 269 14.94 9.13 31.75
C LEU A 269 16.13 9.78 32.49
N GLY A 270 17.10 10.32 31.74
CA GLY A 270 18.22 11.11 32.26
C GLY A 270 17.98 12.62 32.28
N GLY A 271 16.78 13.08 31.90
CA GLY A 271 16.44 14.50 31.80
C GLY A 271 16.87 15.16 30.48
N LEU A 272 17.31 14.39 29.49
CA LEU A 272 17.66 14.88 28.16
C LEU A 272 16.39 15.10 27.33
N VAL A 273 16.04 16.34 27.10
CA VAL A 273 14.84 16.72 26.33
C VAL A 273 15.19 17.36 24.99
N GLN A 274 16.45 17.73 24.78
CA GLN A 274 16.94 18.29 23.52
C GLN A 274 17.01 17.17 22.48
N PRO A 275 16.22 17.22 21.39
CA PRO A 275 16.33 16.24 20.32
C PRO A 275 17.71 16.30 19.66
N HIS A 276 18.17 15.18 19.12
CA HIS A 276 19.43 15.12 18.36
C HIS A 276 19.27 15.97 17.07
N ASP A 277 20.21 16.88 16.82
CA ASP A 277 20.15 17.84 15.70
C ASP A 277 20.69 17.30 14.37
N GLY A 278 21.19 16.06 14.34
CA GLY A 278 21.73 15.43 13.14
C GLY A 278 23.08 15.98 12.67
N LYS A 279 23.80 16.73 13.52
CA LYS A 279 25.12 17.31 13.21
C LYS A 279 26.26 16.55 13.86
N CYS A 280 27.49 16.82 13.39
CA CYS A 280 28.71 16.28 13.96
C CYS A 280 29.09 17.07 15.21
N HIS A 281 29.23 16.37 16.33
CA HIS A 281 29.64 16.91 17.65
C HIS A 281 30.84 16.14 18.21
N MET A 282 31.94 16.14 17.47
CA MET A 282 33.19 15.52 17.91
C MET A 282 34.13 16.56 18.54
N ASN A 283 34.62 16.26 19.76
CA ASN A 283 35.62 17.09 20.41
C ASN A 283 37.04 16.87 19.82
N GLU A 284 38.04 17.55 20.35
CA GLU A 284 39.44 17.43 19.91
C GLU A 284 40.03 16.03 20.14
N LYS A 285 39.49 15.28 21.10
CA LYS A 285 39.88 13.89 21.41
C LYS A 285 39.17 12.84 20.56
N ASN A 286 38.36 13.29 19.56
CA ASN A 286 37.50 12.44 18.73
C ASN A 286 36.45 11.65 19.53
N GLU A 287 35.91 12.27 20.60
CA GLU A 287 34.82 11.73 21.39
C GLU A 287 33.52 12.54 21.11
N TYR A 288 32.39 11.91 21.18
CA TYR A 288 31.07 12.56 21.00
C TYR A 288 30.77 13.45 22.21
N SER A 289 30.82 14.76 22.03
CA SER A 289 30.60 15.74 23.09
C SER A 289 29.12 15.97 23.43
N GLY A 290 28.18 15.75 22.48
CA GLY A 290 26.76 15.91 22.69
C GLY A 290 26.07 14.77 23.44
N SER A 291 26.81 13.77 23.88
CA SER A 291 26.27 12.55 24.51
C SER A 291 25.38 12.81 25.73
N THR A 292 25.72 13.81 26.54
CA THR A 292 25.00 14.19 27.76
C THR A 292 24.16 15.47 27.63
N GLU A 293 24.01 15.98 26.41
CA GLU A 293 23.26 17.20 26.11
C GLU A 293 22.02 16.91 25.28
N MET A 294 22.07 15.95 24.37
CA MET A 294 21.00 15.59 23.45
C MET A 294 20.45 14.19 23.69
N ASP A 295 19.18 14.00 23.36
CA ASP A 295 18.53 12.69 23.36
C ASP A 295 19.14 11.76 22.29
N TYR A 296 18.84 10.48 22.36
CA TYR A 296 19.19 9.53 21.31
C TYR A 296 18.47 9.89 19.99
N PRO A 297 19.04 9.57 18.82
CA PRO A 297 18.42 9.88 17.55
C PRO A 297 17.21 8.99 17.26
N SER A 298 16.26 9.55 16.53
CA SER A 298 15.14 8.76 15.98
C SER A 298 15.60 7.91 14.79
N LEU A 299 14.86 6.83 14.52
CA LEU A 299 15.09 5.99 13.33
C LEU A 299 14.98 6.78 12.03
N ALA A 300 14.05 7.75 11.96
CA ALA A 300 13.89 8.60 10.79
C ALA A 300 15.11 9.48 10.54
N LEU A 301 15.62 10.16 11.57
CA LEU A 301 16.83 10.97 11.48
C LEU A 301 18.06 10.12 11.09
N LEU A 302 18.16 8.93 11.69
CA LEU A 302 19.24 8.01 11.38
C LEU A 302 19.21 7.60 9.91
N GLY A 303 18.03 7.18 9.42
CA GLY A 303 17.82 6.80 8.02
C GLY A 303 18.10 7.93 7.04
N GLU A 304 17.65 9.15 7.36
CA GLU A 304 17.93 10.36 6.58
C GLU A 304 19.44 10.60 6.44
N LYS A 305 20.17 10.61 7.57
CA LYS A 305 21.61 10.92 7.55
C LYS A 305 22.47 9.82 6.94
N LEU A 306 22.09 8.56 7.09
CA LEU A 306 22.75 7.46 6.37
C LEU A 306 22.56 7.60 4.84
N ALA A 307 21.34 7.89 4.39
CA ALA A 307 21.03 8.05 2.99
C ALA A 307 21.67 9.31 2.35
N GLU A 308 21.68 10.46 3.06
CA GLU A 308 22.40 11.67 2.65
C GLU A 308 23.89 11.43 2.42
N ASN A 309 24.49 10.57 3.25
CA ASN A 309 25.92 10.28 3.23
C ASN A 309 26.28 9.02 2.45
N ASN A 310 25.32 8.39 1.78
CA ASN A 310 25.47 7.18 0.98
C ASN A 310 26.07 6.00 1.78
N ILE A 311 25.69 5.85 3.03
CA ILE A 311 26.21 4.83 3.92
C ILE A 311 25.25 3.65 3.98
N TYR A 312 25.77 2.46 3.66
CA TYR A 312 25.12 1.19 3.95
C TYR A 312 25.47 0.75 5.36
N LEU A 313 24.48 0.34 6.13
CA LEU A 313 24.65 -0.12 7.48
C LEU A 313 24.39 -1.62 7.58
N ILE A 314 25.34 -2.34 8.17
CA ILE A 314 25.23 -3.74 8.53
C ILE A 314 25.07 -3.83 10.05
N PHE A 315 23.90 -4.27 10.51
CA PHE A 315 23.72 -4.68 11.90
C PHE A 315 24.25 -6.10 12.08
N ALA A 316 25.39 -6.24 12.72
CA ALA A 316 25.98 -7.50 13.16
C ALA A 316 25.56 -7.73 14.62
N VAL A 317 24.52 -8.51 14.85
CA VAL A 317 23.87 -8.63 16.17
C VAL A 317 23.62 -10.07 16.55
N THR A 318 23.66 -10.37 17.85
CA THR A 318 23.41 -11.72 18.33
C THR A 318 22.00 -12.20 17.99
N LYS A 319 21.83 -13.50 17.86
CA LYS A 319 20.57 -14.15 17.53
C LYS A 319 19.40 -13.70 18.42
N ARG A 320 19.69 -13.38 19.68
CA ARG A 320 18.72 -12.93 20.67
C ARG A 320 18.01 -11.66 20.22
N HIS A 321 18.74 -10.70 19.64
CA HIS A 321 18.25 -9.38 19.27
C HIS A 321 18.01 -9.21 17.77
N TYR A 322 18.25 -10.27 16.97
CA TYR A 322 18.10 -10.24 15.52
C TYR A 322 16.75 -9.70 15.04
N VAL A 323 15.64 -10.08 15.69
CA VAL A 323 14.28 -9.72 15.24
C VAL A 323 14.05 -8.21 15.34
N ILE A 324 14.50 -7.54 16.40
CA ILE A 324 14.32 -6.10 16.56
C ILE A 324 15.11 -5.33 15.50
N TYR A 325 16.37 -5.71 15.27
CA TYR A 325 17.20 -5.07 14.24
C TYR A 325 16.71 -5.37 12.83
N LYS A 326 16.14 -6.55 12.57
CA LYS A 326 15.47 -6.87 11.31
C LYS A 326 14.28 -5.95 11.05
N ASN A 327 13.51 -5.61 12.08
CA ASN A 327 12.42 -4.65 11.94
C ASN A 327 12.96 -3.24 11.60
N PHE A 328 14.09 -2.83 12.16
CA PHE A 328 14.73 -1.56 11.78
C PHE A 328 15.15 -1.52 10.31
N THR A 329 15.57 -2.63 9.72
CA THR A 329 15.93 -2.66 8.29
C THR A 329 14.76 -2.42 7.36
N THR A 330 13.53 -2.60 7.82
CA THR A 330 12.32 -2.26 7.05
C THR A 330 12.01 -0.76 7.07
N LEU A 331 12.50 -0.05 8.08
CA LEU A 331 12.27 1.38 8.30
C LEU A 331 13.41 2.25 7.77
N ILE A 332 14.62 1.70 7.68
CA ILE A 332 15.82 2.41 7.27
C ILE A 332 16.34 1.79 5.96
N PRO A 333 16.10 2.40 4.80
CA PRO A 333 16.64 1.93 3.53
C PRO A 333 18.18 1.87 3.55
N GLY A 334 18.76 0.87 2.88
CA GLY A 334 20.22 0.69 2.85
C GLY A 334 20.81 0.02 4.10
N THR A 335 19.96 -0.67 4.88
CA THR A 335 20.41 -1.44 6.03
C THR A 335 20.20 -2.94 5.83
N THR A 336 21.09 -3.74 6.41
CA THR A 336 20.94 -5.20 6.50
C THR A 336 21.22 -5.66 7.93
N VAL A 337 20.76 -6.85 8.27
CA VAL A 337 21.00 -7.46 9.57
C VAL A 337 21.50 -8.88 9.38
N GLU A 338 22.56 -9.21 10.09
CA GLU A 338 23.18 -10.53 10.08
C GLU A 338 23.39 -11.03 11.51
N ILE A 339 23.34 -12.35 11.70
CA ILE A 339 23.49 -12.95 13.03
C ILE A 339 24.98 -13.07 13.36
N LEU A 340 25.38 -12.37 14.41
CA LEU A 340 26.69 -12.45 15.01
C LEU A 340 26.74 -13.63 16.00
N ASP A 341 27.80 -14.44 15.93
CA ASP A 341 28.07 -15.46 16.94
C ASP A 341 28.41 -14.79 18.29
N ALA A 342 28.20 -15.49 19.38
CA ALA A 342 28.37 -14.97 20.72
C ALA A 342 29.82 -14.52 21.04
N ASP A 343 30.79 -14.94 20.24
CA ASP A 343 32.22 -14.57 20.35
C ASP A 343 32.74 -13.87 19.09
N SER A 344 31.86 -13.33 18.26
CA SER A 344 32.16 -12.61 17.00
C SER A 344 33.05 -13.35 16.01
N LYS A 345 33.26 -14.65 16.09
CA LYS A 345 34.17 -15.40 15.20
C LYS A 345 33.75 -15.41 13.76
N ASN A 346 32.45 -15.30 13.49
CA ASN A 346 31.86 -15.29 12.15
C ASN A 346 31.87 -13.90 11.49
N ILE A 347 32.37 -12.85 12.15
CA ILE A 347 32.19 -11.45 11.69
C ILE A 347 32.75 -11.20 10.29
N ILE A 348 33.86 -11.81 9.90
CA ILE A 348 34.44 -11.65 8.55
C ILE A 348 33.48 -12.19 7.50
N GLN A 349 33.00 -13.41 7.67
CA GLN A 349 32.07 -14.04 6.74
C GLN A 349 30.75 -13.28 6.68
N LEU A 350 30.27 -12.78 7.82
CA LEU A 350 29.09 -11.94 7.92
C LEU A 350 29.24 -10.66 7.10
N ILE A 351 30.37 -9.94 7.23
CA ILE A 351 30.63 -8.71 6.48
C ILE A 351 30.68 -9.00 4.97
N VAL A 352 31.40 -10.05 4.56
CA VAL A 352 31.52 -10.44 3.15
C VAL A 352 30.14 -10.83 2.57
N ASN A 353 29.37 -11.61 3.29
CA ASN A 353 28.03 -12.01 2.88
C ASN A 353 27.08 -10.80 2.77
N ALA A 354 27.11 -9.91 3.78
CA ALA A 354 26.31 -8.69 3.76
C ALA A 354 26.71 -7.77 2.61
N TYR A 355 28.00 -7.57 2.37
CA TYR A 355 28.49 -6.81 1.22
C TYR A 355 27.98 -7.38 -0.11
N ASN A 356 28.11 -8.69 -0.32
CA ASN A 356 27.64 -9.35 -1.53
C ASN A 356 26.10 -9.24 -1.66
N ASN A 357 25.36 -9.39 -0.57
CA ASN A 357 23.90 -9.24 -0.54
C ASN A 357 23.48 -7.79 -0.87
N ILE A 358 24.16 -6.79 -0.33
CA ILE A 358 23.92 -5.39 -0.66
C ILE A 358 24.21 -5.14 -2.15
N ARG A 359 25.37 -5.61 -2.64
CA ARG A 359 25.78 -5.46 -4.04
C ARG A 359 24.94 -6.29 -5.01
N SER A 360 24.19 -7.28 -4.53
CA SER A 360 23.24 -8.03 -5.36
C SER A 360 21.91 -7.30 -5.60
N LYS A 361 21.73 -6.09 -5.09
CA LYS A 361 20.47 -5.35 -5.16
C LYS A 361 20.69 -3.93 -5.63
N VAL A 362 19.74 -3.41 -6.40
CA VAL A 362 19.64 -1.99 -6.77
C VAL A 362 18.21 -1.55 -6.46
N GLU A 363 18.06 -0.56 -5.60
CA GLU A 363 16.77 0.01 -5.22
C GLU A 363 16.80 1.52 -5.44
N LEU A 364 15.77 2.07 -6.12
CA LEU A 364 15.64 3.49 -6.37
C LEU A 364 14.84 4.19 -5.28
N THR A 365 15.35 5.33 -4.83
CA THR A 365 14.66 6.27 -3.96
C THR A 365 14.43 7.60 -4.67
N VAL A 366 13.40 8.32 -4.26
CA VAL A 366 13.08 9.65 -4.78
C VAL A 366 13.18 10.63 -3.62
N TRP A 367 13.90 11.73 -3.87
CA TRP A 367 14.11 12.82 -2.92
C TRP A 367 13.48 14.09 -3.46
N ASP A 368 12.94 14.92 -2.56
CA ASP A 368 12.34 16.20 -2.89
C ASP A 368 11.19 16.11 -3.91
N GLN A 369 10.44 14.98 -3.85
CA GLN A 369 9.31 14.79 -4.76
C GLN A 369 8.22 15.82 -4.48
N PRO A 370 7.85 16.65 -5.48
CA PRO A 370 6.71 17.54 -5.36
C PRO A 370 5.40 16.78 -5.11
N GLU A 371 4.53 17.31 -4.24
CA GLU A 371 3.24 16.68 -3.91
C GLU A 371 2.31 16.54 -5.13
N ASP A 372 2.44 17.47 -6.08
CA ASP A 372 1.65 17.49 -7.31
C ASP A 372 2.06 16.43 -8.33
N LEU A 373 3.16 15.70 -8.09
CA LEU A 373 3.64 14.68 -9.01
C LEU A 373 3.33 13.27 -8.54
N SER A 374 2.81 12.47 -9.45
CA SER A 374 2.68 11.02 -9.30
C SER A 374 3.78 10.32 -10.09
N LEU A 375 4.55 9.46 -9.42
CA LEU A 375 5.60 8.67 -10.04
C LEU A 375 5.26 7.17 -9.94
N THR A 376 5.38 6.49 -11.06
CA THR A 376 5.26 5.03 -11.12
C THR A 376 6.52 4.44 -11.74
N PHE A 377 6.92 3.27 -11.25
CA PHE A 377 8.15 2.61 -11.65
C PHE A 377 7.85 1.25 -12.28
N THR A 378 8.65 0.89 -13.27
CA THR A 378 8.68 -0.45 -13.85
C THR A 378 10.14 -0.87 -13.91
N ALA A 379 10.52 -1.86 -13.12
CA ALA A 379 11.87 -2.41 -13.14
C ALA A 379 12.01 -3.40 -14.29
N THR A 380 13.18 -3.41 -14.95
CA THR A 380 13.62 -4.47 -15.87
C THR A 380 14.96 -4.95 -15.38
N CYS A 381 14.96 -6.12 -14.76
CA CYS A 381 16.12 -6.76 -14.16
C CYS A 381 16.85 -7.67 -15.20
N GLN A 382 17.64 -8.65 -14.76
CA GLN A 382 18.45 -9.49 -15.64
C GLN A 382 17.61 -10.38 -16.58
N ASP A 383 16.43 -10.83 -16.17
CA ASP A 383 15.51 -11.64 -16.97
C ASP A 383 14.89 -10.88 -18.15
N GLY A 384 15.10 -9.56 -18.21
CA GLY A 384 14.54 -8.69 -19.24
C GLY A 384 13.04 -8.47 -19.17
N GLN A 385 12.35 -9.07 -18.17
CA GLN A 385 10.91 -8.92 -18.01
C GLN A 385 10.59 -7.62 -17.27
N PRO A 386 9.63 -6.82 -17.77
CA PRO A 386 9.19 -5.62 -17.07
C PRO A 386 8.34 -5.98 -15.85
N LEU A 387 8.71 -5.49 -14.69
CA LEU A 387 8.05 -5.69 -13.41
C LEU A 387 7.38 -4.37 -12.95
N PRO A 388 6.08 -4.16 -13.25
CA PRO A 388 5.38 -2.93 -12.89
C PRO A 388 5.26 -2.76 -11.37
N GLY A 389 5.38 -1.50 -10.90
CA GLY A 389 5.29 -1.14 -9.48
C GLY A 389 6.57 -1.38 -8.69
N LEU A 390 7.57 -2.06 -9.24
CA LEU A 390 8.82 -2.32 -8.55
C LEU A 390 9.86 -1.22 -8.77
N ARG A 391 10.53 -0.84 -7.67
CA ARG A 391 11.67 0.10 -7.64
C ARG A 391 13.00 -0.60 -7.37
N LYS A 392 13.01 -1.94 -7.40
CA LYS A 392 14.13 -2.76 -6.93
C LYS A 392 14.37 -3.93 -7.87
N CYS A 393 15.64 -4.21 -8.15
CA CYS A 393 16.13 -5.45 -8.72
C CYS A 393 17.00 -6.18 -7.69
N ALA A 394 16.90 -7.49 -7.64
CA ALA A 394 17.67 -8.37 -6.76
C ALA A 394 18.45 -9.41 -7.58
N ASP A 395 19.26 -10.22 -6.90
CA ASP A 395 20.04 -11.32 -7.46
C ASP A 395 21.00 -10.90 -8.59
N LEU A 396 21.48 -9.64 -8.50
CA LEU A 396 22.40 -9.05 -9.46
C LEU A 396 23.83 -9.52 -9.17
N LYS A 397 24.62 -9.61 -10.24
CA LYS A 397 26.08 -9.77 -10.16
C LYS A 397 26.77 -8.42 -10.32
N ILE A 398 27.96 -8.31 -9.74
CA ILE A 398 28.82 -7.14 -9.99
C ILE A 398 29.13 -7.07 -11.51
N GLY A 399 28.96 -5.89 -12.10
CA GLY A 399 29.04 -5.68 -13.56
C GLY A 399 27.69 -5.61 -14.27
N ASP A 400 26.62 -6.10 -13.64
CA ASP A 400 25.27 -6.08 -14.23
C ASP A 400 24.71 -4.66 -14.35
N THR A 401 23.89 -4.48 -15.39
CA THR A 401 23.16 -3.25 -15.63
C THR A 401 21.66 -3.52 -15.60
N VAL A 402 20.95 -2.82 -14.75
CA VAL A 402 19.49 -2.86 -14.66
C VAL A 402 18.86 -1.58 -15.17
N SER A 403 17.61 -1.63 -15.57
CA SER A 403 16.89 -0.46 -16.02
C SER A 403 15.53 -0.30 -15.33
N PHE A 404 15.17 0.96 -15.14
CA PHE A 404 13.88 1.34 -14.58
C PHE A 404 13.21 2.33 -15.52
N ASN A 405 11.98 2.04 -15.91
CA ASN A 405 11.15 3.02 -16.60
C ASN A 405 10.35 3.79 -15.54
N VAL A 406 10.57 5.09 -15.48
CA VAL A 406 9.90 5.99 -14.56
C VAL A 406 8.86 6.76 -15.32
N SER A 407 7.60 6.56 -14.99
CA SER A 407 6.49 7.30 -15.57
C SER A 407 6.05 8.41 -14.59
N VAL A 408 5.88 9.60 -15.12
CA VAL A 408 5.58 10.81 -14.35
C VAL A 408 4.30 11.45 -14.87
N GLU A 409 3.42 11.80 -13.94
CA GLU A 409 2.15 12.48 -14.20
C GLU A 409 1.98 13.64 -13.23
N ALA A 410 1.62 14.83 -13.74
CA ALA A 410 1.27 15.98 -12.91
C ALA A 410 -0.22 15.93 -12.57
N ARG A 411 -0.57 16.07 -11.29
CA ARG A 411 -1.96 16.08 -10.80
C ARG A 411 -2.66 17.43 -11.01
N GLY A 412 -1.90 18.50 -11.14
CA GLY A 412 -2.41 19.85 -11.26
C GLY A 412 -1.35 20.83 -11.76
N CYS A 413 -1.68 22.12 -11.71
CA CYS A 413 -0.81 23.22 -12.05
C CYS A 413 -0.36 23.93 -10.79
N PRO A 414 0.93 24.02 -10.48
CA PRO A 414 1.44 24.88 -9.43
C PRO A 414 1.29 26.35 -9.80
N PRO A 415 1.46 27.28 -8.83
CA PRO A 415 1.46 28.72 -9.11
C PRO A 415 2.44 29.10 -10.25
N PRO A 416 2.09 30.06 -11.10
CA PRO A 416 2.94 30.49 -12.21
C PRO A 416 4.35 30.87 -11.76
N GLY A 417 5.37 30.39 -12.48
CA GLY A 417 6.78 30.68 -12.19
C GLY A 417 7.45 29.72 -11.20
N THR A 418 6.73 28.75 -10.65
CA THR A 418 7.30 27.73 -9.76
C THR A 418 8.09 26.72 -10.59
N ARG A 419 9.41 26.71 -10.41
CA ARG A 419 10.27 25.61 -10.89
C ARG A 419 10.37 24.57 -9.80
N GLN A 420 10.09 23.36 -10.16
CA GLN A 420 10.22 22.20 -9.26
C GLN A 420 11.30 21.26 -9.77
N SER A 421 11.90 20.54 -8.86
CA SER A 421 12.87 19.50 -9.18
C SER A 421 12.79 18.39 -8.15
N PHE A 422 13.13 17.19 -8.57
CA PHE A 422 13.32 16.05 -7.68
C PHE A 422 14.53 15.25 -8.12
N THR A 423 14.97 14.38 -7.24
CA THR A 423 16.15 13.54 -7.48
C THR A 423 15.78 12.08 -7.41
N VAL A 424 16.19 11.28 -8.40
CA VAL A 424 16.11 9.82 -8.37
C VAL A 424 17.50 9.28 -8.11
N LYS A 425 17.64 8.47 -7.06
CA LYS A 425 18.94 7.99 -6.59
C LYS A 425 18.86 6.52 -6.19
N PRO A 426 19.80 5.67 -6.66
CA PRO A 426 19.95 4.33 -6.11
C PRO A 426 20.45 4.41 -4.65
N VAL A 427 19.90 3.58 -3.78
CA VAL A 427 20.30 3.53 -2.36
C VAL A 427 21.80 3.23 -2.26
N GLY A 428 22.53 4.05 -1.47
CA GLY A 428 23.96 3.90 -1.22
C GLY A 428 24.89 4.27 -2.38
N PHE A 429 24.36 4.70 -3.52
CA PHE A 429 25.19 5.19 -4.61
C PHE A 429 25.46 6.69 -4.44
N LYS A 430 26.63 7.13 -4.90
CA LYS A 430 26.97 8.56 -4.99
C LYS A 430 26.12 9.27 -6.05
N ASP A 431 26.01 8.62 -7.21
CA ASP A 431 25.41 9.19 -8.40
C ASP A 431 23.89 9.28 -8.26
N ARG A 432 23.34 10.32 -8.90
CA ARG A 432 21.91 10.61 -8.90
C ARG A 432 21.46 11.15 -10.24
N LEU A 433 20.18 10.99 -10.52
CA LEU A 433 19.52 11.64 -11.64
C LEU A 433 18.76 12.87 -11.13
N GLU A 434 19.14 14.06 -11.60
CA GLU A 434 18.43 15.30 -11.35
C GLU A 434 17.32 15.50 -12.38
N VAL A 435 16.10 15.71 -11.92
CA VAL A 435 14.91 15.92 -12.75
C VAL A 435 14.38 17.32 -12.50
N SER A 436 14.46 18.19 -13.51
CA SER A 436 13.79 19.50 -13.49
C SER A 436 12.41 19.39 -14.14
N VAL A 437 11.42 20.05 -13.55
CA VAL A 437 10.03 19.98 -13.98
C VAL A 437 9.52 21.37 -14.32
N ASP A 438 9.06 21.53 -15.56
CA ASP A 438 8.32 22.68 -16.04
C ASP A 438 6.89 22.25 -16.35
N TYR A 439 5.90 23.08 -16.05
CA TYR A 439 4.48 22.75 -16.25
C TYR A 439 3.92 23.47 -17.46
N ARG A 440 3.18 22.73 -18.27
CA ARG A 440 2.45 23.21 -19.45
C ARG A 440 0.99 23.47 -19.10
N CYS A 441 0.75 24.51 -18.29
CA CYS A 441 -0.58 24.89 -17.85
C CYS A 441 -1.28 25.90 -18.73
N ASP A 442 -0.53 26.55 -19.64
CA ASP A 442 -1.02 27.61 -20.50
C ASP A 442 -1.22 27.15 -21.95
N CYS A 443 -2.16 27.79 -22.63
CA CYS A 443 -2.23 27.74 -24.09
C CYS A 443 -1.12 28.58 -24.69
N GLY A 444 -0.39 28.05 -25.66
CA GLY A 444 0.64 28.81 -26.39
C GLY A 444 0.10 30.06 -27.10
N CYS A 445 -1.20 30.10 -27.40
CA CYS A 445 -1.87 31.25 -28.00
C CYS A 445 -2.05 32.45 -27.04
N THR A 446 -1.91 32.28 -25.72
CA THR A 446 -2.03 33.38 -24.74
C THR A 446 -1.02 34.49 -24.98
N HIS A 447 0.17 34.17 -25.49
CA HIS A 447 1.21 35.14 -25.83
C HIS A 447 0.84 36.02 -27.04
N ARG A 448 -0.23 35.70 -27.81
CA ARG A 448 -0.71 36.49 -28.96
C ARG A 448 -1.89 37.38 -28.61
N ALA A 449 -2.10 37.66 -27.33
CA ALA A 449 -3.18 38.49 -26.85
C ALA A 449 -3.11 39.91 -27.46
N ARG A 450 -4.22 40.41 -27.98
CA ARG A 450 -4.39 41.78 -28.51
C ARG A 450 -5.32 42.56 -27.57
N ALA A 451 -4.74 43.50 -26.84
CA ALA A 451 -5.51 44.40 -25.99
C ALA A 451 -6.35 45.41 -26.83
N ASN A 452 -7.45 45.86 -26.28
CA ASN A 452 -8.37 46.84 -26.93
C ASN A 452 -8.77 46.46 -28.37
N SER A 453 -9.01 45.18 -28.58
CA SER A 453 -9.32 44.65 -29.92
C SER A 453 -10.68 45.15 -30.40
N SER A 454 -10.72 45.64 -31.65
CA SER A 454 -11.99 46.02 -32.35
C SER A 454 -12.95 44.85 -32.47
N ARG A 455 -12.43 43.60 -32.47
CA ARG A 455 -13.24 42.38 -32.45
C ARG A 455 -13.96 42.16 -31.13
N CYS A 456 -13.45 42.75 -30.05
CA CYS A 456 -14.03 42.75 -28.72
C CYS A 456 -14.68 44.10 -28.40
N SER A 457 -15.25 44.77 -29.41
CA SER A 457 -15.93 46.08 -29.33
C SER A 457 -15.00 47.16 -28.73
N SER A 458 -13.66 46.98 -28.81
CA SER A 458 -12.64 47.78 -28.13
C SER A 458 -12.80 47.87 -26.60
N ARG A 459 -13.45 46.87 -26.00
CA ARG A 459 -13.80 46.75 -24.58
C ARG A 459 -13.31 45.42 -23.98
N GLY A 460 -12.17 44.92 -24.47
CA GLY A 460 -11.57 43.70 -24.00
C GLY A 460 -10.38 43.25 -24.83
N GLN A 461 -9.77 42.18 -24.40
CA GLN A 461 -8.64 41.55 -25.06
C GLN A 461 -9.09 40.36 -25.92
N TYR A 462 -8.56 40.28 -27.16
CA TYR A 462 -8.75 39.15 -28.00
C TYR A 462 -7.63 38.15 -27.77
N VAL A 463 -7.97 36.97 -27.18
CA VAL A 463 -7.01 35.96 -26.76
C VAL A 463 -7.48 34.59 -27.20
N CYS A 464 -6.61 33.80 -27.83
CA CYS A 464 -6.89 32.42 -28.20
C CYS A 464 -8.21 32.21 -28.97
N GLY A 465 -8.58 33.20 -29.80
CA GLY A 465 -9.80 33.13 -30.62
C GLY A 465 -11.08 33.60 -29.92
N THR A 466 -11.02 34.06 -28.69
CA THR A 466 -12.14 34.55 -27.89
C THR A 466 -11.89 35.92 -27.31
N CYS A 467 -12.95 36.66 -26.99
CA CYS A 467 -12.84 37.94 -26.27
C CYS A 467 -12.84 37.70 -24.75
N ARG A 468 -11.87 38.28 -24.05
CA ARG A 468 -11.84 38.47 -22.61
C ARG A 468 -12.22 39.90 -22.34
N CYS A 469 -13.42 40.11 -21.85
CA CYS A 469 -13.95 41.47 -21.65
C CYS A 469 -13.31 42.16 -20.47
N ASP A 470 -13.18 43.50 -20.58
CA ASP A 470 -12.79 44.37 -19.48
C ASP A 470 -13.91 44.41 -18.43
N THR A 471 -13.56 44.76 -17.20
CA THR A 471 -14.52 44.84 -16.08
C THR A 471 -15.71 45.71 -16.46
N GLY A 472 -16.92 45.20 -16.24
CA GLY A 472 -18.17 45.90 -16.55
C GLY A 472 -18.68 45.65 -17.98
N HIS A 473 -18.03 44.85 -18.78
CA HIS A 473 -18.48 44.48 -20.12
C HIS A 473 -18.70 42.96 -20.24
N LEU A 474 -19.74 42.57 -20.96
CA LEU A 474 -20.20 41.20 -21.15
C LEU A 474 -20.50 40.91 -22.64
N GLY A 475 -20.73 39.65 -22.95
CA GLY A 475 -21.05 39.18 -24.30
C GLY A 475 -19.86 38.55 -25.03
N ALA A 476 -20.12 37.84 -26.12
CA ALA A 476 -19.10 37.13 -26.90
C ALA A 476 -18.08 38.05 -27.57
N ARG A 477 -18.45 39.33 -27.76
CA ARG A 477 -17.63 40.41 -28.33
C ARG A 477 -17.50 41.61 -27.39
N CYS A 478 -17.82 41.45 -26.09
CA CYS A 478 -17.84 42.50 -25.08
C CYS A 478 -18.79 43.64 -25.46
N GLU A 479 -19.87 43.35 -26.12
CA GLU A 479 -20.83 44.29 -26.69
C GLU A 479 -21.78 44.89 -25.65
N CYS A 480 -22.01 44.25 -24.53
CA CYS A 480 -22.91 44.68 -23.46
C CYS A 480 -22.17 45.34 -22.31
N HIS A 481 -22.81 46.35 -21.67
CA HIS A 481 -22.30 46.99 -20.47
C HIS A 481 -23.07 46.54 -19.23
N GLU A 482 -22.37 46.14 -18.16
CA GLU A 482 -22.94 45.65 -16.91
C GLU A 482 -23.83 46.67 -16.20
N GLY A 483 -23.56 47.98 -16.38
CA GLY A 483 -24.28 49.09 -15.77
C GLY A 483 -25.54 49.57 -16.55
N GLU A 484 -25.67 49.26 -17.87
CA GLU A 484 -26.88 49.58 -18.66
C GLU A 484 -27.98 48.57 -18.43
N ALA A 485 -27.67 47.51 -17.78
CA ALA A 485 -28.52 46.39 -17.56
C ALA A 485 -28.65 46.06 -16.07
N GLY A 486 -28.78 46.96 -15.21
CA GLY A 486 -29.07 46.81 -13.77
C GLY A 486 -29.00 45.40 -13.18
N ALA A 487 -28.97 45.25 -11.88
CA ALA A 487 -28.87 43.99 -11.13
C ALA A 487 -29.84 42.85 -11.52
N VAL A 488 -30.69 43.09 -12.51
CA VAL A 488 -31.66 42.15 -13.12
C VAL A 488 -31.02 41.10 -14.04
N TYR A 489 -29.75 41.28 -14.38
CA TYR A 489 -29.13 40.62 -15.52
C TYR A 489 -28.77 39.15 -15.34
N GLN A 490 -28.26 38.77 -14.18
CA GLN A 490 -27.99 37.37 -13.93
C GLN A 490 -29.27 36.55 -13.68
N GLY A 491 -30.37 37.24 -13.29
CA GLY A 491 -31.68 36.63 -13.15
C GLY A 491 -32.39 36.37 -14.47
N ALA A 492 -32.18 37.19 -15.49
CA ALA A 492 -32.90 37.08 -16.78
C ALA A 492 -32.52 35.85 -17.63
N CYS A 493 -31.32 35.30 -17.44
CA CYS A 493 -30.85 34.07 -18.08
C CYS A 493 -30.85 32.85 -17.17
N ARG A 494 -31.54 32.92 -16.02
CA ARG A 494 -31.69 31.79 -15.10
C ARG A 494 -33.16 31.47 -14.93
N GLU A 495 -33.47 30.18 -14.92
CA GLU A 495 -34.84 29.68 -14.71
C GLU A 495 -35.33 30.01 -13.28
N ALA A 496 -34.45 29.98 -12.30
CA ALA A 496 -34.71 30.33 -10.91
C ALA A 496 -33.43 30.76 -10.20
N GLU A 497 -33.57 31.40 -9.04
CA GLU A 497 -32.44 31.78 -8.16
C GLU A 497 -31.65 30.53 -7.72
N GLY A 498 -30.33 30.51 -7.93
CA GLY A 498 -29.47 29.34 -7.65
C GLY A 498 -29.29 28.34 -8.81
N LYS A 499 -30.06 28.44 -9.88
CA LYS A 499 -29.86 27.64 -11.10
C LYS A 499 -28.72 28.19 -11.96
N GLN A 500 -28.12 27.34 -12.78
CA GLN A 500 -27.07 27.76 -13.71
C GLN A 500 -27.59 28.68 -14.79
N ILE A 501 -26.78 29.64 -15.22
CA ILE A 501 -27.10 30.53 -16.33
C ILE A 501 -27.30 29.70 -17.58
N CYS A 502 -28.46 29.93 -18.30
CA CYS A 502 -28.84 29.19 -19.49
C CYS A 502 -28.74 27.65 -19.30
N SER A 503 -29.07 27.18 -18.09
CA SER A 503 -28.98 25.76 -17.70
C SER A 503 -27.60 25.15 -17.94
N GLY A 504 -26.52 25.96 -18.04
CA GLY A 504 -25.20 25.50 -18.42
C GLY A 504 -25.04 25.02 -19.87
N ARG A 505 -26.05 25.23 -20.72
CA ARG A 505 -26.17 24.70 -22.10
C ARG A 505 -26.28 25.78 -23.16
N GLY A 506 -26.05 27.01 -22.78
CA GLY A 506 -26.10 28.19 -23.62
C GLY A 506 -25.33 29.34 -23.00
N GLU A 507 -25.21 30.41 -23.77
CA GLU A 507 -24.59 31.65 -23.35
C GLU A 507 -25.65 32.72 -23.12
N CYS A 508 -25.56 33.41 -21.99
CA CYS A 508 -26.38 34.60 -21.79
C CYS A 508 -25.76 35.77 -22.54
N SER A 509 -26.32 36.12 -23.65
CA SER A 509 -25.94 37.28 -24.45
C SER A 509 -27.05 38.36 -24.30
N CYS A 510 -26.72 39.45 -23.60
CA CYS A 510 -27.61 40.62 -23.47
C CYS A 510 -29.06 40.25 -23.09
N ASN A 511 -29.28 39.46 -22.02
CA ASN A 511 -30.57 39.00 -21.47
C ASN A 511 -31.28 37.84 -22.18
N GLN A 512 -30.67 37.25 -23.17
CA GLN A 512 -31.21 36.10 -23.84
C GLN A 512 -30.23 34.96 -23.85
N CYS A 513 -30.71 33.75 -23.57
CA CYS A 513 -29.89 32.58 -23.72
C CYS A 513 -29.75 32.20 -25.21
N LEU A 514 -28.52 32.10 -25.67
CA LEU A 514 -28.17 31.52 -26.94
C LEU A 514 -27.73 30.09 -26.68
N CYS A 515 -28.56 29.12 -27.06
CA CYS A 515 -28.24 27.71 -26.80
C CYS A 515 -27.14 27.21 -27.72
N TYR A 516 -26.31 26.30 -27.17
CA TYR A 516 -25.22 25.68 -27.92
C TYR A 516 -25.76 24.69 -28.95
N GLU A 517 -25.12 24.59 -30.10
CA GLU A 517 -25.37 23.47 -31.02
C GLU A 517 -24.66 22.20 -30.47
N SER A 518 -25.37 21.09 -30.57
CA SER A 518 -24.90 19.77 -30.21
C SER A 518 -24.90 18.86 -31.43
N GLU A 519 -23.84 18.04 -31.57
CA GLU A 519 -23.78 16.98 -32.60
C GLU A 519 -24.83 15.87 -32.36
N PHE A 520 -25.41 15.83 -31.17
CA PHE A 520 -26.35 14.80 -30.74
C PHE A 520 -27.83 15.18 -30.97
N GLY A 521 -28.12 16.45 -31.23
CA GLY A 521 -29.46 16.96 -31.40
C GLY A 521 -29.61 18.45 -31.04
N LYS A 522 -30.84 18.92 -30.89
CA LYS A 522 -31.13 20.33 -30.57
C LYS A 522 -31.19 20.56 -29.06
N ILE A 523 -30.57 21.65 -28.62
CA ILE A 523 -30.79 22.24 -27.30
C ILE A 523 -31.71 23.43 -27.50
N TYR A 524 -32.79 23.55 -26.71
CA TYR A 524 -33.81 24.56 -26.84
C TYR A 524 -34.43 24.96 -25.49
N GLY A 525 -35.36 25.90 -25.52
CA GLY A 525 -35.98 26.49 -24.34
C GLY A 525 -35.48 27.89 -24.06
N THR A 526 -36.19 28.65 -23.20
CA THR A 526 -35.87 30.04 -22.88
C THR A 526 -34.53 30.14 -22.14
N PHE A 527 -34.18 29.14 -21.37
CA PHE A 527 -32.94 29.01 -20.59
C PHE A 527 -32.04 27.87 -21.07
N CYS A 528 -32.29 27.34 -22.30
CA CYS A 528 -31.58 26.18 -22.85
C CYS A 528 -31.71 24.92 -21.98
N GLU A 529 -32.79 24.81 -21.27
CA GLU A 529 -33.09 23.75 -20.31
C GLU A 529 -33.44 22.41 -20.97
N CYS A 530 -33.92 22.43 -22.19
CA CYS A 530 -34.43 21.26 -22.92
C CYS A 530 -33.46 20.77 -24.01
N ASP A 531 -33.51 19.47 -24.31
CA ASP A 531 -32.96 18.86 -25.52
C ASP A 531 -33.76 17.63 -25.99
N ASP A 532 -33.45 17.15 -27.19
CA ASP A 532 -34.06 16.00 -27.81
C ASP A 532 -33.21 14.73 -27.82
N PHE A 533 -32.12 14.68 -27.01
CA PHE A 533 -31.14 13.60 -27.05
C PHE A 533 -30.67 13.07 -25.70
N SER A 534 -30.89 13.77 -24.56
CA SER A 534 -30.41 13.40 -23.26
C SER A 534 -31.29 12.39 -22.51
N CYS A 535 -32.40 12.00 -23.10
CA CYS A 535 -33.31 11.03 -22.49
C CYS A 535 -32.71 9.66 -22.27
N ALA A 536 -33.34 8.91 -21.42
CA ALA A 536 -32.90 7.57 -21.05
C ALA A 536 -32.76 6.65 -22.27
N ARG A 537 -31.71 5.84 -22.29
CA ARG A 537 -31.41 4.88 -23.36
C ARG A 537 -31.41 3.47 -22.81
N HIS A 538 -31.95 2.56 -23.60
CA HIS A 538 -31.84 1.14 -23.35
C HIS A 538 -31.01 0.48 -24.45
N LYS A 539 -29.96 -0.26 -24.07
CA LYS A 539 -29.00 -0.89 -25.01
C LYS A 539 -28.46 0.08 -26.08
N GLY A 540 -28.27 1.35 -25.72
CA GLY A 540 -27.75 2.39 -26.62
C GLY A 540 -28.82 3.10 -27.47
N VAL A 541 -30.08 2.63 -27.52
CA VAL A 541 -31.18 3.22 -28.31
C VAL A 541 -31.95 4.22 -27.44
N LEU A 542 -32.12 5.43 -27.94
CA LEU A 542 -32.87 6.52 -27.30
C LEU A 542 -34.33 6.12 -27.11
N CYS A 543 -34.88 6.30 -25.89
CA CYS A 543 -36.23 5.92 -25.51
C CYS A 543 -36.61 4.50 -25.99
N SER A 544 -35.64 3.57 -26.03
CA SER A 544 -35.77 2.19 -26.51
C SER A 544 -36.27 2.07 -27.96
N GLY A 545 -36.35 3.15 -28.74
CA GLY A 545 -36.98 3.21 -30.06
C GLY A 545 -38.51 3.23 -30.02
N HIS A 546 -39.10 3.33 -28.82
CA HIS A 546 -40.56 3.29 -28.60
C HIS A 546 -41.09 4.58 -27.97
N GLY A 547 -40.41 5.70 -28.17
CA GLY A 547 -40.79 7.00 -27.69
C GLY A 547 -39.94 8.11 -28.29
N GLU A 548 -40.34 9.35 -28.06
CA GLU A 548 -39.62 10.56 -28.45
C GLU A 548 -39.04 11.23 -27.22
N CYS A 549 -37.79 11.70 -27.37
CA CYS A 549 -37.13 12.43 -26.30
C CYS A 549 -37.58 13.89 -26.28
N HIS A 550 -38.10 14.36 -25.17
CA HIS A 550 -38.53 15.74 -24.99
C HIS A 550 -38.09 16.25 -23.65
N CYS A 551 -37.11 17.17 -23.65
CA CYS A 551 -36.65 17.86 -22.45
C CYS A 551 -36.11 16.89 -21.34
N GLY A 552 -35.38 15.85 -21.72
CA GLY A 552 -34.80 14.87 -20.78
C GLY A 552 -35.74 13.72 -20.40
N GLU A 553 -37.00 13.74 -20.84
CA GLU A 553 -37.98 12.69 -20.59
C GLU A 553 -38.41 11.99 -21.87
N CYS A 554 -38.54 10.68 -21.85
CA CYS A 554 -39.07 9.92 -22.94
C CYS A 554 -40.61 9.97 -22.94
N LYS A 555 -41.24 10.51 -24.01
CA LYS A 555 -42.65 10.35 -24.26
C LYS A 555 -42.89 9.06 -25.01
N CYS A 556 -43.37 8.06 -24.32
CA CYS A 556 -43.55 6.74 -24.87
C CYS A 556 -44.75 6.69 -25.87
N HIS A 557 -44.59 5.92 -26.93
CA HIS A 557 -45.68 5.56 -27.84
C HIS A 557 -46.69 4.68 -27.12
N ALA A 558 -47.94 4.62 -27.67
CA ALA A 558 -48.98 3.79 -27.11
C ALA A 558 -48.54 2.32 -27.01
N GLY A 559 -48.78 1.69 -25.86
CA GLY A 559 -48.35 0.31 -25.59
C GLY A 559 -47.00 0.18 -24.87
N TYR A 560 -46.34 1.30 -24.54
CA TYR A 560 -45.08 1.32 -23.80
C TYR A 560 -45.11 2.30 -22.63
N ILE A 561 -44.42 1.95 -21.54
CA ILE A 561 -44.30 2.76 -20.34
C ILE A 561 -42.87 2.68 -19.77
N GLY A 562 -42.59 3.47 -18.74
CA GLY A 562 -41.33 3.55 -18.06
C GLY A 562 -40.47 4.72 -18.56
N ASP A 563 -39.44 5.07 -17.77
CA ASP A 563 -38.61 6.26 -17.99
C ASP A 563 -37.83 6.23 -19.31
N ASN A 564 -37.65 5.06 -19.89
CA ASN A 564 -36.96 4.86 -21.17
C ASN A 564 -37.83 4.11 -22.23
N CYS A 565 -39.14 3.98 -21.99
CA CYS A 565 -40.07 3.31 -22.87
C CYS A 565 -39.72 1.86 -23.25
N ASN A 566 -38.98 1.17 -22.35
CA ASN A 566 -38.57 -0.22 -22.56
C ASN A 566 -39.57 -1.25 -22.01
N CYS A 567 -40.61 -0.78 -21.36
CA CYS A 567 -41.60 -1.60 -20.70
C CYS A 567 -42.88 -1.69 -21.58
N SER A 568 -43.10 -2.84 -22.22
CA SER A 568 -44.36 -3.12 -22.95
C SER A 568 -45.50 -3.35 -21.97
N THR A 569 -46.66 -2.78 -22.24
CA THR A 569 -47.91 -3.03 -21.49
C THR A 569 -48.64 -4.26 -21.96
N GLU A 570 -48.14 -4.95 -22.97
CA GLU A 570 -48.75 -6.14 -23.56
C GLU A 570 -48.50 -7.35 -22.62
N THR A 571 -49.60 -8.03 -22.24
CA THR A 571 -49.54 -9.16 -21.29
C THR A 571 -49.59 -10.54 -21.94
N LEU A 572 -49.79 -10.60 -23.25
CA LEU A 572 -49.92 -11.86 -23.99
C LEU A 572 -48.72 -12.78 -23.85
N SER A 573 -47.54 -12.20 -23.80
CA SER A 573 -46.25 -12.94 -23.60
C SER A 573 -46.08 -13.53 -22.20
N CYS A 574 -46.92 -13.14 -21.24
CA CYS A 574 -46.89 -13.63 -19.86
C CYS A 574 -47.95 -14.72 -19.59
N VAL A 575 -48.75 -15.07 -20.57
CA VAL A 575 -49.78 -16.10 -20.40
C VAL A 575 -49.15 -17.47 -20.59
N SER A 576 -49.24 -18.32 -19.60
CA SER A 576 -48.77 -19.70 -19.62
C SER A 576 -49.73 -20.64 -20.36
N ASP A 577 -49.31 -21.85 -20.66
CA ASP A 577 -50.10 -22.85 -21.40
C ASP A 577 -51.41 -23.26 -20.69
N ASP A 578 -51.52 -23.00 -19.40
CA ASP A 578 -52.72 -23.18 -18.59
C ASP A 578 -53.68 -21.98 -18.60
N GLY A 579 -53.35 -20.95 -19.36
CA GLY A 579 -54.15 -19.73 -19.51
C GLY A 579 -54.02 -18.74 -18.34
N GLN A 580 -53.13 -18.97 -17.40
CA GLN A 580 -52.88 -18.07 -16.26
C GLN A 580 -51.70 -17.12 -16.54
N ILE A 581 -51.81 -15.90 -16.08
CA ILE A 581 -50.70 -14.94 -16.15
C ILE A 581 -49.60 -15.41 -15.19
N CYS A 582 -48.37 -15.65 -15.72
CA CYS A 582 -47.21 -16.11 -15.02
C CYS A 582 -47.46 -17.37 -14.15
N SER A 583 -48.31 -18.30 -14.65
CA SER A 583 -48.71 -19.54 -13.97
C SER A 583 -49.25 -19.30 -12.54
N GLY A 584 -49.80 -18.10 -12.27
CA GLY A 584 -50.26 -17.70 -10.94
C GLY A 584 -49.12 -17.52 -9.90
N ARG A 585 -47.84 -17.61 -10.30
CA ARG A 585 -46.65 -17.59 -9.44
C ARG A 585 -45.76 -16.36 -9.62
N GLY A 586 -46.25 -15.34 -10.30
CA GLY A 586 -45.50 -14.15 -10.57
C GLY A 586 -46.37 -13.04 -11.14
N ASN A 587 -45.78 -11.90 -11.37
CA ASN A 587 -46.42 -10.71 -11.96
C ASN A 587 -45.85 -10.46 -13.33
N CYS A 588 -46.71 -10.14 -14.28
CA CYS A 588 -46.29 -9.70 -15.62
C CYS A 588 -45.82 -8.25 -15.55
N ALA A 589 -44.51 -8.04 -15.68
CA ALA A 589 -43.92 -6.73 -15.76
C ALA A 589 -43.19 -6.56 -17.09
N CYS A 590 -43.56 -5.55 -17.83
CA CYS A 590 -42.95 -5.23 -19.14
C CYS A 590 -42.93 -6.41 -20.13
N GLY A 591 -44.05 -7.17 -20.21
CA GLY A 591 -44.17 -8.33 -21.10
C GLY A 591 -43.32 -9.52 -20.71
N ARG A 592 -42.85 -9.58 -19.47
CA ARG A 592 -42.08 -10.71 -18.88
C ARG A 592 -42.62 -11.04 -17.51
N CYS A 593 -42.68 -12.32 -17.20
CA CYS A 593 -43.03 -12.75 -15.87
C CYS A 593 -41.87 -12.50 -14.89
N GLN A 594 -42.16 -11.84 -13.79
CA GLN A 594 -41.33 -11.78 -12.59
C GLN A 594 -41.90 -12.77 -11.59
N CYS A 595 -41.23 -13.89 -11.42
CA CYS A 595 -41.67 -14.92 -10.50
C CYS A 595 -41.48 -14.40 -9.06
N THR A 596 -42.56 -14.41 -8.29
CA THR A 596 -42.59 -13.92 -6.89
C THR A 596 -42.52 -15.07 -5.90
N GLU A 597 -42.86 -16.29 -6.34
CA GLU A 597 -42.78 -17.45 -5.48
C GLU A 597 -41.33 -17.99 -5.41
N PRO A 598 -40.79 -18.23 -4.20
CA PRO A 598 -39.43 -18.69 -4.04
C PRO A 598 -39.18 -20.00 -4.80
N GLY A 599 -38.25 -19.97 -5.74
CA GLY A 599 -37.88 -21.13 -6.56
C GLY A 599 -38.70 -21.31 -7.82
N ALA A 600 -39.69 -20.43 -8.10
CA ALA A 600 -40.37 -20.40 -9.38
C ALA A 600 -39.46 -19.76 -10.43
N PHE A 601 -39.37 -20.38 -11.64
CA PHE A 601 -38.58 -19.89 -12.76
C PHE A 601 -39.21 -20.33 -14.10
N GLY A 602 -38.65 -19.84 -15.19
CA GLY A 602 -39.16 -20.05 -16.52
C GLY A 602 -39.80 -18.79 -17.11
N ASP A 603 -40.04 -18.74 -18.40
CA ASP A 603 -40.53 -17.53 -19.11
C ASP A 603 -41.90 -17.08 -18.63
N THR A 604 -42.74 -18.03 -18.18
CA THR A 604 -44.07 -17.81 -17.61
C THR A 604 -44.16 -18.31 -16.14
N CYS A 605 -43.06 -18.46 -15.45
CA CYS A 605 -42.95 -18.99 -14.06
C CYS A 605 -43.55 -20.39 -13.92
N GLU A 606 -43.56 -21.15 -15.00
CA GLU A 606 -44.17 -22.48 -15.07
C GLU A 606 -43.41 -23.53 -14.24
N LYS A 607 -42.12 -23.32 -13.99
CA LYS A 607 -41.25 -24.24 -13.26
C LYS A 607 -41.08 -23.80 -11.81
N CYS A 608 -41.33 -24.70 -10.86
CA CYS A 608 -41.12 -24.41 -9.44
C CYS A 608 -40.76 -25.68 -8.64
N PRO A 609 -39.47 -26.06 -8.64
CA PRO A 609 -39.03 -27.26 -7.93
C PRO A 609 -39.18 -27.18 -6.39
N THR A 610 -39.16 -25.98 -5.82
CA THR A 610 -39.19 -25.73 -4.38
C THR A 610 -40.56 -25.30 -3.85
N CYS A 611 -41.58 -25.26 -4.70
CA CYS A 611 -42.92 -24.92 -4.24
C CYS A 611 -43.44 -25.98 -3.28
N PRO A 612 -44.23 -25.60 -2.24
CA PRO A 612 -44.68 -26.51 -1.17
C PRO A 612 -45.36 -27.77 -1.61
N ASP A 613 -45.99 -27.76 -2.81
CA ASP A 613 -46.74 -28.90 -3.34
C ASP A 613 -45.94 -29.77 -4.33
N ALA A 614 -44.72 -29.39 -4.73
CA ALA A 614 -44.00 -30.16 -5.76
C ALA A 614 -43.60 -31.56 -5.30
N CYS A 615 -42.99 -31.69 -4.12
CA CYS A 615 -42.68 -32.99 -3.50
C CYS A 615 -43.95 -33.80 -3.17
N GLY A 616 -45.03 -33.10 -2.75
CA GLY A 616 -46.31 -33.72 -2.42
C GLY A 616 -46.98 -34.37 -3.63
N THR A 617 -47.10 -33.65 -4.73
CA THR A 617 -47.68 -34.11 -5.97
C THR A 617 -46.87 -35.24 -6.60
N LYS A 618 -45.54 -35.11 -6.60
CA LYS A 618 -44.61 -36.17 -7.10
C LYS A 618 -44.61 -37.39 -6.20
N ARG A 619 -44.76 -37.25 -4.86
CA ARG A 619 -44.96 -38.32 -3.92
C ARG A 619 -46.17 -39.16 -4.28
N GLU A 620 -47.32 -38.56 -4.55
CA GLU A 620 -48.55 -39.24 -4.90
C GLU A 620 -48.36 -40.11 -6.17
N CYS A 621 -47.56 -39.65 -7.13
CA CYS A 621 -47.21 -40.38 -8.32
C CYS A 621 -46.28 -41.61 -8.04
N ILE A 622 -45.32 -41.47 -7.12
CA ILE A 622 -44.46 -42.57 -6.71
C ILE A 622 -45.27 -43.65 -5.94
N GLU A 623 -46.13 -43.20 -5.01
CA GLU A 623 -46.97 -44.09 -4.21
C GLU A 623 -47.88 -44.93 -5.12
N CYS A 624 -48.54 -44.26 -6.12
CA CYS A 624 -49.46 -44.97 -6.98
C CYS A 624 -48.75 -45.88 -8.01
N ARG A 625 -47.63 -45.45 -8.60
CA ARG A 625 -46.94 -46.18 -9.68
C ARG A 625 -46.05 -47.30 -9.20
N LEU A 626 -45.35 -47.15 -8.03
CA LEU A 626 -44.46 -48.15 -7.49
C LEU A 626 -45.09 -49.05 -6.43
N PHE A 627 -46.02 -48.51 -5.64
CA PHE A 627 -46.53 -49.25 -4.47
C PHE A 627 -48.04 -49.49 -4.51
N ASN A 628 -48.76 -49.09 -5.59
CA ASN A 628 -50.22 -49.15 -5.71
C ASN A 628 -50.93 -48.66 -4.44
N SER A 629 -50.41 -47.60 -3.81
CA SER A 629 -50.89 -47.02 -2.55
C SER A 629 -51.09 -45.51 -2.68
N GLY A 630 -51.64 -44.88 -1.65
CA GLY A 630 -51.86 -43.45 -1.58
C GLY A 630 -53.17 -43.01 -2.24
N ARG A 631 -53.38 -41.67 -2.34
CA ARG A 631 -54.66 -41.07 -2.80
C ARG A 631 -54.99 -41.39 -4.26
N LEU A 632 -53.97 -41.67 -5.07
CA LEU A 632 -54.12 -41.97 -6.51
C LEU A 632 -53.98 -43.48 -6.80
N ALA A 633 -54.31 -44.35 -5.85
CA ALA A 633 -54.15 -45.80 -5.99
C ALA A 633 -55.04 -46.42 -7.10
N ASP A 634 -56.03 -45.71 -7.63
CA ASP A 634 -56.78 -46.11 -8.78
C ASP A 634 -55.94 -46.04 -10.07
N ASN A 635 -55.78 -47.19 -10.69
CA ASN A 635 -54.86 -47.37 -11.83
C ASN A 635 -55.16 -46.50 -13.03
N GLN A 636 -56.43 -46.15 -13.29
CA GLN A 636 -56.79 -45.25 -14.40
C GLN A 636 -56.45 -43.79 -14.10
N THR A 637 -56.67 -43.34 -12.87
CA THR A 637 -56.36 -42.01 -12.42
C THR A 637 -54.85 -41.81 -12.29
N CYS A 638 -54.11 -42.80 -11.79
CA CYS A 638 -52.66 -42.82 -11.72
C CYS A 638 -51.99 -42.66 -13.10
N GLN A 639 -52.40 -43.42 -14.10
CA GLN A 639 -51.85 -43.35 -15.47
C GLN A 639 -52.16 -42.01 -16.18
N ARG A 640 -53.31 -41.40 -15.90
CA ARG A 640 -53.73 -40.15 -16.52
C ARG A 640 -52.97 -38.91 -15.92
N LEU A 641 -52.77 -38.91 -14.61
CA LEU A 641 -52.18 -37.77 -13.90
C LEU A 641 -50.68 -37.86 -13.77
N CYS A 642 -50.08 -39.08 -13.66
CA CYS A 642 -48.67 -39.30 -13.47
C CYS A 642 -47.98 -39.69 -14.77
N LYS A 643 -47.61 -38.69 -15.58
CA LYS A 643 -46.95 -38.85 -16.89
C LYS A 643 -45.41 -38.81 -16.77
N ASP A 644 -44.87 -38.54 -15.57
CA ASP A 644 -43.44 -38.42 -15.34
C ASP A 644 -42.74 -39.78 -15.51
N GLU A 645 -41.50 -39.75 -15.97
CA GLU A 645 -40.65 -40.95 -16.06
C GLU A 645 -40.13 -41.31 -14.68
N ILE A 646 -40.37 -42.54 -14.20
CA ILE A 646 -39.94 -43.02 -12.89
C ILE A 646 -38.85 -44.06 -13.07
N ILE A 647 -37.63 -43.77 -12.61
CA ILE A 647 -36.49 -44.65 -12.62
C ILE A 647 -36.28 -45.20 -11.18
N THR A 648 -36.24 -46.52 -11.02
CA THR A 648 -35.98 -47.13 -9.71
C THR A 648 -34.52 -47.53 -9.58
N VAL A 649 -33.89 -47.15 -8.45
CA VAL A 649 -32.46 -47.45 -8.16
C VAL A 649 -32.30 -48.08 -6.78
N GLU A 650 -31.27 -48.88 -6.59
CA GLU A 650 -30.97 -49.51 -5.30
C GLU A 650 -30.30 -48.51 -4.34
N THR A 651 -29.56 -47.53 -4.86
CA THR A 651 -28.93 -46.44 -4.08
C THR A 651 -29.08 -45.13 -4.82
N LEU A 652 -29.60 -44.09 -4.14
CA LEU A 652 -29.70 -42.74 -4.69
C LEU A 652 -28.30 -42.09 -4.72
N LYS A 653 -27.75 -41.88 -5.93
CA LYS A 653 -26.60 -41.02 -6.16
C LYS A 653 -27.07 -39.74 -6.82
N THR A 654 -26.86 -38.60 -6.19
CA THR A 654 -27.21 -37.29 -6.74
C THR A 654 -26.01 -36.81 -7.59
N GLU A 655 -26.02 -37.14 -8.88
CA GLU A 655 -24.99 -36.65 -9.84
C GLU A 655 -25.43 -35.37 -10.55
N ASP A 656 -26.72 -35.02 -10.51
CA ASP A 656 -27.26 -33.81 -11.12
C ASP A 656 -27.39 -32.68 -10.04
N PRO A 657 -26.68 -31.60 -10.20
CA PRO A 657 -26.76 -30.46 -9.26
C PRO A 657 -28.13 -29.79 -9.18
N ASN A 658 -29.00 -30.05 -10.16
CA ASN A 658 -30.37 -29.50 -10.23
C ASN A 658 -31.43 -30.45 -9.70
N ALA A 659 -31.07 -31.66 -9.25
CA ALA A 659 -32.02 -32.64 -8.73
C ALA A 659 -32.44 -32.28 -7.30
N VAL A 660 -33.74 -32.22 -7.04
CA VAL A 660 -34.33 -31.96 -5.71
C VAL A 660 -34.59 -33.27 -5.00
N LEU A 661 -34.03 -33.43 -3.80
CA LEU A 661 -34.24 -34.61 -2.97
C LEU A 661 -35.52 -34.44 -2.12
N CYS A 662 -36.47 -35.35 -2.30
CA CYS A 662 -37.68 -35.43 -1.51
C CYS A 662 -37.65 -36.64 -0.55
N LEU A 663 -38.05 -36.38 0.69
CA LEU A 663 -38.09 -37.37 1.77
C LEU A 663 -39.49 -37.38 2.35
N TYR A 664 -40.07 -38.58 2.51
CA TYR A 664 -41.32 -38.71 3.27
C TYR A 664 -41.37 -40.02 4.06
N LYS A 665 -42.16 -40.00 5.11
CA LYS A 665 -42.44 -41.23 5.91
C LYS A 665 -43.63 -41.98 5.33
N THR A 666 -43.45 -43.26 5.13
CA THR A 666 -44.56 -44.17 4.79
C THR A 666 -45.39 -44.52 6.01
N GLU A 667 -46.58 -45.09 5.82
CA GLU A 667 -47.48 -45.48 6.92
C GLU A 667 -46.85 -46.48 7.92
N ASN A 668 -45.79 -47.16 7.54
CA ASN A 668 -45.01 -48.11 8.37
C ASN A 668 -43.75 -47.43 9.00
N GLU A 669 -43.72 -46.13 9.15
CA GLU A 669 -42.61 -45.30 9.68
C GLU A 669 -41.27 -45.46 8.96
N CYS A 670 -41.23 -46.13 7.81
CA CYS A 670 -40.05 -46.20 6.95
C CYS A 670 -39.89 -44.93 6.16
N VAL A 671 -38.62 -44.51 5.84
CA VAL A 671 -38.33 -43.28 5.08
C VAL A 671 -38.17 -43.65 3.61
N MET A 672 -39.03 -43.12 2.75
CA MET A 672 -38.88 -43.18 1.31
C MET A 672 -38.13 -41.95 0.83
N LYS A 673 -37.11 -42.20 -0.03
CA LYS A 673 -36.29 -41.15 -0.62
C LYS A 673 -36.43 -41.22 -2.13
N PHE A 674 -36.61 -40.05 -2.76
CA PHE A 674 -36.57 -39.92 -4.20
C PHE A 674 -36.01 -38.56 -4.61
N THR A 675 -35.41 -38.49 -5.77
CA THR A 675 -35.02 -37.24 -6.39
C THR A 675 -35.86 -36.99 -7.63
N TYR A 676 -36.14 -35.74 -7.92
CA TYR A 676 -36.68 -35.35 -9.21
C TYR A 676 -35.86 -34.26 -9.86
N SER A 677 -35.69 -34.34 -11.16
CA SER A 677 -35.07 -33.31 -11.98
C SER A 677 -35.99 -32.98 -13.17
N GLU A 678 -36.02 -31.72 -13.59
CA GLU A 678 -36.76 -31.30 -14.75
C GLU A 678 -35.86 -31.18 -15.96
N HIS A 679 -36.17 -31.91 -17.04
CA HIS A 679 -35.49 -31.77 -18.32
C HIS A 679 -35.89 -30.48 -19.01
N ALA A 680 -35.02 -29.93 -19.87
CA ALA A 680 -35.31 -28.73 -20.70
C ALA A 680 -36.55 -28.87 -21.57
N SER A 681 -37.05 -30.11 -21.76
CA SER A 681 -38.32 -30.42 -22.50
C SER A 681 -39.58 -30.29 -21.65
N GLY A 682 -39.48 -29.93 -20.35
CA GLY A 682 -40.63 -29.78 -19.44
C GLY A 682 -41.14 -31.10 -18.83
N MET A 683 -40.50 -32.24 -19.10
CA MET A 683 -40.80 -33.51 -18.44
C MET A 683 -39.92 -33.72 -17.21
N SER A 684 -40.52 -34.16 -16.11
CA SER A 684 -39.80 -34.48 -14.90
C SER A 684 -39.37 -35.96 -14.90
N VAL A 685 -38.12 -36.20 -14.54
CA VAL A 685 -37.58 -37.51 -14.26
C VAL A 685 -37.51 -37.76 -12.76
N LEU A 686 -38.18 -38.77 -12.27
CA LEU A 686 -38.23 -39.15 -10.86
C LEU A 686 -37.32 -40.33 -10.65
N THR A 687 -36.32 -40.25 -9.78
CA THR A 687 -35.45 -41.38 -9.41
C THR A 687 -35.77 -41.75 -7.97
N ALA A 688 -36.34 -42.92 -7.75
CA ALA A 688 -36.80 -43.39 -6.44
C ALA A 688 -36.07 -44.66 -5.99
N LEU A 689 -35.92 -44.84 -4.68
CA LEU A 689 -35.44 -46.12 -4.12
C LEU A 689 -36.45 -47.22 -4.38
N LYS A 690 -35.96 -48.40 -4.71
CA LYS A 690 -36.77 -49.56 -4.96
C LYS A 690 -37.55 -50.04 -3.72
N GLU A 691 -36.98 -49.85 -2.53
CA GLU A 691 -37.58 -50.16 -1.25
C GLU A 691 -37.35 -49.00 -0.25
N PRO A 692 -38.32 -48.71 0.65
CA PRO A 692 -38.14 -47.68 1.65
C PRO A 692 -37.15 -48.13 2.74
N GLU A 693 -36.32 -47.20 3.23
CA GLU A 693 -35.36 -47.45 4.30
C GLU A 693 -36.06 -47.57 5.65
N CYS A 694 -36.14 -48.78 6.21
CA CYS A 694 -36.67 -49.03 7.55
C CYS A 694 -35.51 -49.16 8.54
N GLY A 695 -35.22 -48.08 9.31
CA GLY A 695 -34.18 -48.08 10.33
C GLY A 695 -34.68 -48.68 11.65
N ALA A 696 -33.99 -49.67 12.19
CA ALA A 696 -34.14 -50.01 13.59
C ALA A 696 -33.64 -48.82 14.42
N ALA A 697 -34.52 -48.22 15.20
CA ALA A 697 -34.16 -47.14 16.11
C ALA A 697 -33.11 -47.64 17.12
N PRO A 698 -31.95 -47.01 17.20
CA PRO A 698 -31.00 -47.36 18.26
C PRO A 698 -31.63 -47.04 19.61
N ASP A 699 -31.52 -47.99 20.56
CA ASP A 699 -32.02 -47.87 21.91
C ASP A 699 -31.50 -46.56 22.53
N ALA A 700 -32.44 -45.70 22.99
CA ALA A 700 -32.14 -44.39 23.52
C ALA A 700 -31.15 -44.41 24.70
N MET A 701 -31.10 -45.59 25.42
CA MET A 701 -30.17 -45.78 26.53
C MET A 701 -28.71 -45.94 26.02
N THR A 702 -28.51 -46.59 24.90
CA THR A 702 -27.17 -46.79 24.29
C THR A 702 -26.61 -45.45 23.78
N VAL A 703 -27.45 -44.60 23.16
CA VAL A 703 -27.05 -43.26 22.69
C VAL A 703 -26.74 -42.37 23.89
N LEU A 704 -27.53 -42.38 24.94
CA LEU A 704 -27.28 -41.57 26.12
C LEU A 704 -25.98 -41.99 26.83
N LEU A 705 -25.69 -43.28 26.98
CA LEU A 705 -24.44 -43.77 27.55
C LEU A 705 -23.21 -43.39 26.69
N ALA A 706 -23.33 -43.46 25.36
CA ALA A 706 -22.25 -43.08 24.45
C ALA A 706 -21.95 -41.58 24.50
N VAL A 707 -22.98 -40.71 24.58
CA VAL A 707 -22.83 -39.26 24.69
C VAL A 707 -22.26 -38.87 26.06
N VAL A 708 -22.79 -39.41 27.17
CA VAL A 708 -22.25 -39.14 28.50
C VAL A 708 -20.82 -39.63 28.63
N GLY A 709 -20.51 -40.81 28.11
CA GLY A 709 -19.15 -41.38 28.10
C GLY A 709 -18.18 -40.54 27.34
N SER A 710 -18.57 -40.04 26.15
CA SER A 710 -17.70 -39.18 25.31
C SER A 710 -17.46 -37.83 25.97
N ILE A 711 -18.45 -37.21 26.59
CA ILE A 711 -18.30 -35.92 27.31
C ILE A 711 -17.36 -36.07 28.52
N LEU A 712 -17.51 -37.17 29.27
CA LEU A 712 -16.60 -37.43 30.40
C LEU A 712 -15.15 -37.66 29.94
N LEU A 713 -14.98 -38.40 28.84
CA LEU A 713 -13.64 -38.71 28.30
C LEU A 713 -12.96 -37.42 27.80
N VAL A 714 -13.69 -36.58 27.05
CA VAL A 714 -13.20 -35.26 26.61
C VAL A 714 -12.89 -34.37 27.81
N GLY A 715 -13.72 -34.36 28.83
CA GLY A 715 -13.50 -33.59 30.08
C GLY A 715 -12.22 -34.04 30.79
N ILE A 716 -11.96 -35.34 30.91
CA ILE A 716 -10.75 -35.88 31.53
C ILE A 716 -9.52 -35.53 30.71
N VAL A 717 -9.59 -35.63 29.39
CA VAL A 717 -8.47 -35.26 28.50
C VAL A 717 -8.16 -33.76 28.61
N LEU A 718 -9.16 -32.89 28.62
CA LEU A 718 -8.97 -31.46 28.78
C LEU A 718 -8.38 -31.11 30.16
N LEU A 719 -8.84 -31.77 31.24
CA LEU A 719 -8.25 -31.59 32.56
C LEU A 719 -6.79 -32.06 32.63
N ALA A 720 -6.46 -33.17 31.98
CA ALA A 720 -5.11 -33.68 31.91
C ALA A 720 -4.20 -32.72 31.14
N ILE A 721 -4.66 -32.20 29.99
CA ILE A 721 -3.94 -31.20 29.18
C ILE A 721 -3.76 -29.92 30.00
N TRP A 722 -4.82 -29.43 30.65
CA TRP A 722 -4.78 -28.24 31.48
C TRP A 722 -3.78 -28.40 32.65
N LYS A 723 -3.82 -29.53 33.34
CA LYS A 723 -2.86 -29.85 34.39
C LYS A 723 -1.42 -29.95 33.88
N LEU A 724 -1.23 -30.52 32.71
CA LEU A 724 0.07 -30.59 32.06
C LEU A 724 0.60 -29.18 31.70
N VAL A 725 -0.24 -28.33 31.11
CA VAL A 725 0.11 -26.97 30.74
C VAL A 725 0.45 -26.13 31.97
N ILE A 726 -0.35 -26.20 33.03
CA ILE A 726 -0.06 -25.52 34.28
C ILE A 726 1.23 -26.05 34.90
N THR A 727 1.42 -27.36 34.94
CA THR A 727 2.65 -27.93 35.51
C THR A 727 3.90 -27.51 34.73
N VAL A 728 3.83 -27.42 33.40
CA VAL A 728 4.93 -26.95 32.55
C VAL A 728 5.14 -25.44 32.74
N HIS A 729 4.05 -24.69 32.86
CA HIS A 729 4.10 -23.24 33.12
C HIS A 729 4.73 -22.95 34.49
N ASP A 730 4.23 -23.61 35.54
CA ASP A 730 4.74 -23.44 36.91
C ASP A 730 6.22 -23.85 37.04
N ARG A 731 6.62 -24.92 36.35
CA ARG A 731 8.04 -25.32 36.30
C ARG A 731 8.90 -24.27 35.58
N ARG A 732 8.39 -23.66 34.52
CA ARG A 732 9.10 -22.59 33.81
C ARG A 732 9.15 -21.31 34.64
N GLU A 733 8.04 -20.93 35.30
CA GLU A 733 8.02 -19.78 36.20
C GLU A 733 8.92 -20.02 37.44
N PHE A 734 8.87 -21.22 38.01
CA PHE A 734 9.74 -21.56 39.14
C PHE A 734 11.21 -21.54 38.75
N ALA A 735 11.55 -22.02 37.56
CA ALA A 735 12.92 -21.94 37.04
C ALA A 735 13.35 -20.48 36.78
N ARG A 736 12.45 -19.64 36.22
CA ARG A 736 12.68 -18.19 36.09
C ARG A 736 12.82 -17.50 37.46
N PHE A 737 11.95 -17.83 38.40
CA PHE A 737 11.99 -17.31 39.76
C PHE A 737 13.31 -17.73 40.48
N GLN A 738 13.75 -18.99 40.36
CA GLN A 738 15.04 -19.44 40.91
C GLN A 738 16.21 -18.71 40.25
N SER A 739 16.20 -18.51 38.94
CA SER A 739 17.24 -17.76 38.26
C SER A 739 17.23 -16.27 38.64
N ALA A 740 16.04 -15.67 38.75
CA ALA A 740 15.86 -14.31 39.24
C ALA A 740 16.28 -14.18 40.71
N ARG A 741 15.93 -15.15 41.55
CA ARG A 741 16.35 -15.19 42.99
C ARG A 741 17.84 -15.37 43.16
N SER A 742 18.50 -16.17 42.34
CA SER A 742 19.95 -16.32 42.37
C SER A 742 20.66 -15.02 41.94
N ARG A 743 20.14 -14.34 40.92
CA ARG A 743 20.62 -13.00 40.51
C ARG A 743 20.31 -11.95 41.60
N ALA A 744 19.08 -11.92 42.15
CA ALA A 744 18.70 -10.98 43.18
C ALA A 744 19.52 -11.13 44.50
N ARG A 745 19.99 -12.33 44.83
CA ARG A 745 20.90 -12.51 45.97
C ARG A 745 22.27 -11.85 45.74
N TYR A 746 22.71 -11.71 44.47
CA TYR A 746 23.93 -10.97 44.14
C TYR A 746 23.73 -9.47 44.14
N GLU A 747 22.55 -8.97 43.79
CA GLU A 747 22.24 -7.53 43.71
C GLU A 747 21.81 -6.91 45.05
N MET A 748 21.24 -7.69 45.98
CA MET A 748 20.84 -7.18 47.31
C MET A 748 22.01 -6.67 48.17
N ALA A 749 23.26 -7.02 47.86
CA ALA A 749 24.43 -6.51 48.58
C ALA A 749 24.79 -5.05 48.20
N CYS A 750 24.25 -4.50 47.12
CA CYS A 750 24.63 -3.19 46.56
C CYS A 750 23.46 -2.25 46.18
N ASN A 751 22.21 -2.51 46.59
CA ASN A 751 21.11 -1.64 46.26
C ASN A 751 20.92 -0.51 47.27
N PRO A 752 21.16 0.78 46.96
CA PRO A 752 21.11 1.89 47.92
C PRO A 752 19.68 2.27 48.35
N LEU A 753 18.63 1.63 47.79
CA LEU A 753 17.21 1.90 48.12
C LEU A 753 16.71 1.08 49.33
N TYR A 754 17.46 0.09 49.82
CA TYR A 754 17.14 -0.61 51.06
C TYR A 754 17.90 0.03 52.25
N LYS A 755 17.40 1.18 52.70
CA LYS A 755 17.70 1.63 54.08
C LYS A 755 16.79 0.84 55.04
N GLN A 756 17.37 0.06 55.91
CA GLN A 756 16.64 -0.48 57.08
C GLN A 756 16.02 0.66 57.86
N PRO A 757 14.76 0.61 58.23
CA PRO A 757 14.18 1.59 59.15
C PRO A 757 14.86 1.44 60.50
N ILE A 758 15.46 2.51 60.97
CA ILE A 758 15.93 2.65 62.35
C ILE A 758 14.67 2.87 63.21
N THR A 759 14.17 1.85 63.83
CA THR A 759 13.30 1.97 64.99
C THR A 759 13.85 1.10 66.11
N SER A 760 14.51 1.78 67.00
CA SER A 760 14.78 1.31 68.34
C SER A 760 13.48 1.29 69.14
N HIS A 761 12.95 0.14 69.45
CA HIS A 761 12.29 -0.14 70.73
C HIS A 761 12.25 -1.65 70.96
N PRO A 762 12.68 -2.13 72.11
CA PRO A 762 12.60 -3.53 72.49
C PRO A 762 11.19 -3.84 72.96
N VAL A 763 10.55 -4.82 72.36
CA VAL A 763 9.45 -5.54 73.01
C VAL A 763 9.76 -7.01 72.81
N GLU A 764 10.18 -7.59 73.97
CA GLU A 764 10.12 -9.03 74.20
C GLU A 764 8.66 -9.48 74.00
N THR A 765 8.48 -10.47 73.16
CA THR A 765 7.51 -11.53 73.39
C THR A 765 7.91 -12.77 72.63
N ASP A 766 8.20 -13.79 73.38
CA ASP A 766 8.21 -15.20 73.02
C ASP A 766 7.05 -15.58 72.12
N PHE A 767 7.34 -16.26 71.03
CA PHE A 767 6.53 -17.35 70.53
C PHE A 767 7.36 -18.36 69.78
N SER A 768 7.71 -19.41 70.50
CA SER A 768 8.15 -20.69 70.00
C SER A 768 7.00 -21.38 69.25
N MET A 769 7.38 -22.28 68.36
CA MET A 769 6.61 -23.36 67.74
C MET A 769 5.79 -23.01 66.45
N TYR A 770 6.22 -23.51 65.36
CA TYR A 770 5.81 -24.78 64.76
C TYR A 770 6.67 -25.14 63.56
N SER A 771 7.62 -26.04 63.83
CA SER A 771 8.16 -26.98 62.86
C SER A 771 7.07 -27.98 62.51
N LYS A 772 6.67 -28.09 61.25
CA LYS A 772 6.05 -29.30 60.72
C LYS A 772 6.64 -29.66 59.37
N SER A 773 7.58 -30.57 59.49
CA SER A 773 7.90 -31.57 58.50
C SER A 773 6.64 -32.25 57.96
N TYR A 774 6.52 -32.34 56.63
CA TYR A 774 5.67 -33.33 55.99
C TYR A 774 6.51 -34.14 55.01
N ASN A 775 7.00 -35.25 55.55
CA ASN A 775 7.35 -36.45 54.81
C ASN A 775 6.15 -37.35 54.66
N GLY A 776 6.05 -38.06 53.55
CA GLY A 776 5.30 -39.28 53.44
C GLY A 776 4.09 -39.21 52.49
N ALA A 777 4.20 -39.76 51.40
CA ALA A 777 4.02 -41.14 50.94
C ALA A 777 2.59 -41.44 50.43
N THR A 778 2.56 -41.85 49.21
CA THR A 778 1.73 -42.88 48.58
C THR A 778 0.20 -42.95 48.88
N HIS A 779 -0.57 -42.64 47.86
CA HIS A 779 -1.44 -43.61 47.14
C HIS A 779 -1.96 -42.97 45.87
#